data_2be9a6fd0efa026c10e2a32ccd4ce1c7
#
_entry.id   2be9a6fd0efa026c10e2a32ccd4ce1c7
#
_cell.length_a   1.000
_cell.length_b   1.000
_cell.length_c   1.000
_cell.angle_alpha   90.00
_cell.angle_beta   90.00
_cell.angle_gamma   90.00
#
_symmetry.space_group_name_H-M   'P 1'
#
loop_
_entity.id
_entity.type
_entity.pdbx_description
1 polymer ?
#
loop_
_entity_poly.entity_id
_entity_poly.type
_entity_poly.pdbx_seq_one_letter_code
_entity_poly.pdbx_strand_id
1 'polypeptide(L)'
;MSLYPTLLSPLDLGFTTLPNRVLMGSMHIGLEEAERGFERMAAFYAERARGGVGLIVTGGIAPSERACSFPGGAKMTTGAEAEQHREITSAVHTAGGRIAMQILHFGRYAHHPDLVAPSALKAPISGFTPNALTDEQVEETVEEFVRAAELARLAGYDGVEIMGSEGYLINEFIVSATNHRTDRWGGSYENRIRFPVEIVRRVRERVGSDFILIYRLSMLDLVPGGSTLEEVVTLAKEIEAAGATIINTGIGWHEARIPTIATSVPRAAFTWVTEKVRGAVSVPLVTSNRINTPEVAEEVLASGRADMVSMARPFLADPEFVAKAAAGRADAINTCIGCNQACLDHIFSLQITSCLVNPRACHETELVLSPTRARKRVAVVGAGPAGLACSVTAAERGHAVTLFDTADEIGGQLNVARRVPGKEEFNETLRYFRTRLAELDVELRLSTRADAGTLDGFDEIVLATGVEPRTPAIPGTDHPNVVSYLDVLRDGAPVGDRVAIVGAGGIGFDVAEFLTDGGDAASLDAETFFRQWGVDTSYAERGGLRAPERPKTPRTVHLIQRRTTKVGAGLGKTTGWIHRTELRHRGVEMIAGASYDLIDDEGLHLTVDGEPRVLPVDTVVLCAGQEPRRELYEELRAAGGPVHLIGGADVAAELDAKRAIRQGTELAAAL
;
A
#
# COMPACT_ATOMS: atom_id res chain seq x y z
N MET A 1 20.50 16.95 -20.00
CA MET A 1 19.05 17.16 -20.01
C MET A 1 18.47 16.21 -18.96
N SER A 2 17.44 16.64 -18.23
CA SER A 2 16.78 15.75 -17.27
C SER A 2 16.18 14.54 -17.99
N LEU A 3 16.22 13.36 -17.34
CA LEU A 3 15.54 12.16 -17.84
C LEU A 3 14.01 12.27 -17.73
N TYR A 4 13.53 13.13 -16.82
CA TYR A 4 12.11 13.31 -16.51
C TYR A 4 11.73 14.80 -16.64
N PRO A 5 11.75 15.36 -17.86
CA PRO A 5 11.61 16.81 -18.06
C PRO A 5 10.22 17.33 -17.73
N THR A 6 9.16 16.53 -17.91
CA THR A 6 7.79 16.94 -17.59
C THR A 6 7.54 16.85 -16.09
N LEU A 7 7.89 15.72 -15.46
CA LEU A 7 7.73 15.47 -14.03
C LEU A 7 8.40 16.54 -13.16
N LEU A 8 9.61 16.96 -13.59
CA LEU A 8 10.46 17.91 -12.86
C LEU A 8 10.25 19.36 -13.29
N SER A 9 9.33 19.63 -14.21
CA SER A 9 9.01 21.00 -14.62
C SER A 9 8.16 21.70 -13.56
N PRO A 10 8.35 23.02 -13.35
CA PRO A 10 7.52 23.78 -12.43
C PRO A 10 6.06 23.84 -12.90
N LEU A 11 5.14 24.07 -11.97
CA LEU A 11 3.72 24.32 -12.23
C LEU A 11 3.32 25.64 -11.62
N ASP A 12 2.90 26.59 -12.47
CA ASP A 12 2.39 27.90 -12.04
C ASP A 12 0.90 27.79 -11.67
N LEU A 13 0.56 28.21 -10.45
CA LEU A 13 -0.82 28.32 -9.96
C LEU A 13 -1.34 29.76 -9.97
N GLY A 14 -0.61 30.68 -10.60
CA GLY A 14 -0.92 32.11 -10.70
C GLY A 14 -0.40 32.95 -9.53
N PHE A 15 -0.66 32.57 -8.32
CA PHE A 15 -0.19 33.26 -7.09
C PHE A 15 1.04 32.57 -6.45
N THR A 16 1.33 31.34 -6.82
CA THR A 16 2.52 30.59 -6.39
C THR A 16 2.91 29.56 -7.45
N THR A 17 4.19 29.17 -7.46
CA THR A 17 4.71 28.14 -8.38
C THR A 17 5.19 26.94 -7.59
N LEU A 18 4.72 25.75 -7.95
CA LEU A 18 5.24 24.48 -7.43
C LEU A 18 6.54 24.12 -8.17
N PRO A 19 7.57 23.60 -7.49
CA PRO A 19 8.88 23.36 -8.11
C PRO A 19 8.89 22.18 -9.11
N ASN A 20 7.93 21.28 -9.01
CA ASN A 20 7.73 20.14 -9.91
C ASN A 20 6.28 19.68 -9.87
N ARG A 21 5.95 18.63 -10.64
CA ARG A 21 4.59 18.12 -10.82
C ARG A 21 4.25 16.93 -9.92
N VAL A 22 4.95 16.82 -8.80
CA VAL A 22 4.76 15.71 -7.85
C VAL A 22 4.03 16.20 -6.61
N LEU A 23 2.89 15.56 -6.33
CA LEU A 23 2.12 15.74 -5.11
C LEU A 23 2.28 14.47 -4.24
N MET A 24 2.76 14.65 -2.99
CA MET A 24 2.67 13.59 -1.99
C MET A 24 1.23 13.54 -1.48
N GLY A 25 0.48 12.53 -1.93
CA GLY A 25 -0.94 12.36 -1.59
C GLY A 25 -1.16 12.05 -0.13
N SER A 26 -2.35 12.42 0.36
CA SER A 26 -2.79 12.20 1.74
C SER A 26 -2.67 10.75 2.17
N MET A 27 -2.16 10.54 3.38
CA MET A 27 -2.13 9.27 4.10
C MET A 27 -2.34 9.55 5.58
N HIS A 28 -3.32 8.87 6.20
CA HIS A 28 -3.36 8.77 7.65
C HIS A 28 -2.24 7.84 8.10
N ILE A 29 -1.35 8.30 8.96
CA ILE A 29 -0.13 7.59 9.32
C ILE A 29 -0.11 7.09 10.77
N GLY A 30 -1.15 7.44 11.56
CA GLY A 30 -1.27 7.05 12.96
C GLY A 30 -0.35 7.85 13.90
N LEU A 31 0.39 8.82 13.38
CA LEU A 31 1.14 9.78 14.17
C LEU A 31 0.24 10.91 14.65
N GLU A 32 -0.88 11.12 13.99
CA GLU A 32 -1.87 12.15 14.29
C GLU A 32 -2.43 12.00 15.71
N GLU A 33 -2.50 10.76 16.22
CA GLU A 33 -2.99 10.43 17.56
C GLU A 33 -1.90 9.84 18.47
N ALA A 34 -0.64 9.81 18.01
CA ALA A 34 0.46 9.21 18.75
C ALA A 34 1.04 10.16 19.81
N GLU A 35 1.70 9.61 20.81
CA GLU A 35 2.53 10.37 21.74
C GLU A 35 3.65 11.10 20.97
N ARG A 36 3.87 12.40 21.25
CA ARG A 36 4.78 13.29 20.51
C ARG A 36 4.47 13.32 19.00
N GLY A 37 3.20 13.15 18.63
CA GLY A 37 2.77 12.98 17.24
C GLY A 37 3.17 14.16 16.34
N PHE A 38 3.02 15.42 16.81
CA PHE A 38 3.38 16.61 16.03
C PHE A 38 4.88 16.68 15.73
N GLU A 39 5.74 16.40 16.70
CA GLU A 39 7.19 16.32 16.50
C GLU A 39 7.57 15.22 15.49
N ARG A 40 6.94 14.06 15.60
CA ARG A 40 7.17 12.92 14.69
C ARG A 40 6.67 13.23 13.28
N MET A 41 5.48 13.84 13.15
CA MET A 41 4.95 14.29 11.86
C MET A 41 5.82 15.39 11.25
N ALA A 42 6.34 16.31 12.05
CA ALA A 42 7.27 17.35 11.60
C ALA A 42 8.54 16.72 10.99
N ALA A 43 9.15 15.74 11.66
CA ALA A 43 10.30 15.01 11.14
C ALA A 43 9.97 14.26 9.84
N PHE A 44 8.83 13.54 9.82
CA PHE A 44 8.34 12.77 8.68
C PHE A 44 8.15 13.65 7.44
N TYR A 45 7.37 14.74 7.54
CA TYR A 45 7.09 15.61 6.40
C TYR A 45 8.30 16.44 5.96
N ALA A 46 9.12 16.91 6.91
CA ALA A 46 10.34 17.64 6.59
C ALA A 46 11.37 16.81 5.82
N GLU A 47 11.48 15.50 6.09
CA GLU A 47 12.36 14.60 5.32
C GLU A 47 11.92 14.51 3.85
N ARG A 48 10.62 14.41 3.57
CA ARG A 48 10.05 14.38 2.21
C ARG A 48 10.18 15.73 1.51
N ALA A 49 10.04 16.82 2.24
CA ALA A 49 10.28 18.17 1.73
C ALA A 49 11.75 18.36 1.29
N ARG A 50 12.72 17.94 2.13
CA ARG A 50 14.15 17.91 1.74
C ARG A 50 14.40 17.00 0.53
N GLY A 51 13.63 15.91 0.39
CA GLY A 51 13.63 15.03 -0.78
C GLY A 51 13.06 15.64 -2.05
N GLY A 52 12.60 16.90 -2.00
CA GLY A 52 12.25 17.70 -3.18
C GLY A 52 10.81 17.53 -3.69
N VAL A 53 9.88 16.94 -2.92
CA VAL A 53 8.47 16.82 -3.33
C VAL A 53 7.85 18.20 -3.54
N GLY A 54 7.05 18.36 -4.63
CA GLY A 54 6.50 19.66 -5.04
C GLY A 54 5.45 20.22 -4.10
N LEU A 55 4.55 19.34 -3.62
CA LEU A 55 3.50 19.67 -2.66
C LEU A 55 3.19 18.44 -1.79
N ILE A 56 3.06 18.63 -0.48
CA ILE A 56 2.66 17.59 0.47
C ILE A 56 1.20 17.79 0.86
N VAL A 57 0.42 16.72 1.00
CA VAL A 57 -0.90 16.72 1.62
C VAL A 57 -0.88 15.83 2.86
N THR A 58 -1.32 16.35 4.01
CA THR A 58 -1.35 15.60 5.27
C THR A 58 -2.35 14.44 5.23
N GLY A 59 -2.33 13.58 6.24
CA GLY A 59 -3.46 12.71 6.58
C GLY A 59 -4.74 13.51 6.80
N GLY A 60 -5.89 12.82 6.73
CA GLY A 60 -7.19 13.48 6.90
C GLY A 60 -7.39 14.01 8.31
N ILE A 61 -7.67 15.30 8.44
CA ILE A 61 -7.96 16.01 9.68
C ILE A 61 -9.46 16.36 9.69
N ALA A 62 -10.16 15.97 10.76
CA ALA A 62 -11.60 16.17 10.83
C ALA A 62 -11.97 17.64 11.10
N PRO A 63 -13.04 18.20 10.48
CA PRO A 63 -13.49 19.56 10.73
C PRO A 63 -14.31 19.71 12.02
N SER A 64 -14.71 18.59 12.65
CA SER A 64 -15.43 18.56 13.93
C SER A 64 -15.26 17.21 14.63
N GLU A 65 -15.64 17.10 15.90
CA GLU A 65 -15.61 15.83 16.65
C GLU A 65 -16.46 14.75 16.01
N ARG A 66 -17.65 15.10 15.51
CA ARG A 66 -18.58 14.18 14.82
C ARG A 66 -18.02 13.65 13.49
N ALA A 67 -17.12 14.42 12.90
CA ALA A 67 -16.48 14.08 11.63
C ALA A 67 -15.32 13.08 11.77
N CYS A 68 -14.80 12.84 12.98
CA CYS A 68 -13.67 11.96 13.25
C CYS A 68 -13.98 10.50 12.92
N SER A 69 -12.94 9.71 12.63
CA SER A 69 -13.07 8.25 12.46
C SER A 69 -13.50 7.55 13.76
N PHE A 70 -13.00 8.04 14.89
CA PHE A 70 -13.30 7.55 16.25
C PHE A 70 -13.24 8.74 17.23
N PRO A 71 -13.84 8.62 18.42
CA PRO A 71 -13.84 9.71 19.40
C PRO A 71 -12.41 10.12 19.80
N GLY A 72 -12.13 11.42 19.74
CA GLY A 72 -10.80 11.95 20.03
C GLY A 72 -9.78 11.83 18.90
N GLY A 73 -10.20 11.46 17.69
CA GLY A 73 -9.35 11.46 16.51
C GLY A 73 -8.86 12.85 16.12
N ALA A 74 -7.89 12.90 15.20
CA ALA A 74 -7.28 14.16 14.75
C ALA A 74 -8.30 15.11 14.12
N LYS A 75 -8.33 16.37 14.59
CA LYS A 75 -9.28 17.39 14.12
C LYS A 75 -8.68 18.79 14.15
N MET A 76 -9.33 19.72 13.46
CA MET A 76 -8.95 21.13 13.40
C MET A 76 -10.20 21.99 13.69
N THR A 77 -10.44 22.29 14.96
CA THR A 77 -11.65 22.97 15.45
C THR A 77 -11.36 24.20 16.30
N THR A 78 -10.13 24.33 16.80
CA THR A 78 -9.69 25.37 17.71
C THR A 78 -8.35 26.01 17.33
N GLY A 79 -8.11 27.25 17.78
CA GLY A 79 -6.81 27.90 17.63
C GLY A 79 -5.66 27.18 18.35
N ALA A 80 -5.95 26.43 19.42
CA ALA A 80 -4.94 25.63 20.13
C ALA A 80 -4.45 24.44 19.27
N GLU A 81 -5.36 23.77 18.57
CA GLU A 81 -5.00 22.73 17.61
C GLU A 81 -4.18 23.32 16.44
N ALA A 82 -4.59 24.47 15.91
CA ALA A 82 -3.83 25.18 14.87
C ALA A 82 -2.40 25.52 15.32
N GLU A 83 -2.20 25.93 16.56
CA GLU A 83 -0.87 26.24 17.11
C GLU A 83 0.02 24.98 17.17
N GLN A 84 -0.53 23.82 17.54
CA GLN A 84 0.21 22.55 17.53
C GLN A 84 0.66 22.18 16.11
N HIS A 85 -0.17 22.38 15.10
CA HIS A 85 0.16 22.11 13.69
C HIS A 85 1.28 23.00 13.14
N ARG A 86 1.59 24.15 13.78
CA ARG A 86 2.73 25.01 13.39
C ARG A 86 4.08 24.31 13.47
N GLU A 87 4.22 23.33 14.35
CA GLU A 87 5.45 22.53 14.40
C GLU A 87 5.70 21.82 13.07
N ILE A 88 4.64 21.25 12.47
CA ILE A 88 4.70 20.55 11.18
C ILE A 88 5.00 21.53 10.04
N THR A 89 4.20 22.59 9.91
CA THR A 89 4.32 23.54 8.80
C THR A 89 5.67 24.27 8.81
N SER A 90 6.15 24.68 10.00
CA SER A 90 7.46 25.33 10.16
C SER A 90 8.60 24.39 9.79
N ALA A 91 8.53 23.11 10.15
CA ALA A 91 9.56 22.12 9.79
C ALA A 91 9.62 21.87 8.27
N VAL A 92 8.45 21.79 7.62
CA VAL A 92 8.34 21.62 6.16
C VAL A 92 8.87 22.86 5.42
N HIS A 93 8.49 24.06 5.85
CA HIS A 93 8.97 25.31 5.25
C HIS A 93 10.48 25.50 5.46
N THR A 94 11.01 25.17 6.64
CA THR A 94 12.45 25.18 6.90
C THR A 94 13.20 24.21 5.96
N ALA A 95 12.56 23.10 5.59
CA ALA A 95 13.08 22.14 4.62
C ALA A 95 12.87 22.57 3.15
N GLY A 96 12.28 23.74 2.89
CA GLY A 96 12.04 24.30 1.55
C GLY A 96 10.80 23.75 0.84
N GLY A 97 9.94 22.99 1.55
CA GLY A 97 8.72 22.38 1.00
C GLY A 97 7.48 23.24 1.13
N ARG A 98 6.37 22.73 0.56
CA ARG A 98 5.00 23.25 0.72
C ARG A 98 4.09 22.14 1.22
N ILE A 99 3.12 22.50 2.08
CA ILE A 99 2.22 21.53 2.70
C ILE A 99 0.79 22.05 2.77
N ALA A 100 -0.17 21.22 2.37
CA ALA A 100 -1.60 21.44 2.50
C ALA A 100 -2.21 20.44 3.50
N MET A 101 -3.24 20.86 4.24
CA MET A 101 -3.97 20.00 5.18
C MET A 101 -5.18 19.37 4.48
N GLN A 102 -5.33 18.04 4.53
CA GLN A 102 -6.57 17.43 4.07
C GLN A 102 -7.67 17.60 5.12
N ILE A 103 -8.82 18.14 4.73
CA ILE A 103 -10.04 18.21 5.55
C ILE A 103 -10.94 17.05 5.19
N LEU A 104 -11.17 16.14 6.13
CA LEU A 104 -11.88 14.89 5.93
C LEU A 104 -12.99 14.69 6.95
N HIS A 105 -14.23 14.52 6.48
CA HIS A 105 -15.35 14.07 7.30
C HIS A 105 -15.69 12.63 6.98
N PHE A 106 -15.53 11.72 7.94
CA PHE A 106 -15.66 10.29 7.72
C PHE A 106 -17.07 9.83 7.33
N GLY A 107 -18.12 10.62 7.63
CA GLY A 107 -19.48 10.25 7.27
C GLY A 107 -19.89 8.90 7.85
N ARG A 108 -20.57 8.06 7.07
CA ARG A 108 -21.01 6.73 7.47
C ARG A 108 -19.89 5.70 7.66
N TYR A 109 -18.63 6.06 7.36
CA TYR A 109 -17.45 5.24 7.61
C TYR A 109 -16.81 5.45 8.98
N ALA A 110 -17.32 6.40 9.77
CA ALA A 110 -16.86 6.57 11.15
C ALA A 110 -17.18 5.35 12.03
N HIS A 111 -16.37 5.14 13.06
CA HIS A 111 -16.44 3.99 13.96
C HIS A 111 -16.94 4.39 15.37
N HIS A 112 -17.99 5.21 15.42
CA HIS A 112 -18.66 5.63 16.67
C HIS A 112 -20.17 5.76 16.43
N PRO A 113 -21.02 5.70 17.50
CA PRO A 113 -22.48 5.69 17.33
C PRO A 113 -23.07 7.02 16.85
N ASP A 114 -22.34 8.14 16.99
CA ASP A 114 -22.80 9.49 16.64
C ASP A 114 -22.49 9.88 15.19
N LEU A 115 -22.06 8.91 14.36
CA LEU A 115 -21.75 9.15 12.95
C LEU A 115 -22.96 9.66 12.18
N VAL A 116 -22.71 10.49 11.18
CA VAL A 116 -23.75 11.17 10.39
C VAL A 116 -23.55 10.92 8.89
N ALA A 117 -24.65 11.07 8.13
CA ALA A 117 -24.69 10.93 6.69
C ALA A 117 -25.83 11.76 6.10
N PRO A 118 -25.94 11.93 4.76
CA PRO A 118 -27.12 12.56 4.18
C PRO A 118 -28.41 11.77 4.45
N SER A 119 -28.31 10.45 4.59
CA SER A 119 -29.42 9.54 4.87
C SER A 119 -28.99 8.42 5.83
N ALA A 120 -29.92 7.87 6.62
CA ALA A 120 -29.64 6.82 7.61
C ALA A 120 -29.37 5.45 6.96
N LEU A 121 -28.36 5.37 6.11
CA LEU A 121 -27.98 4.18 5.34
C LEU A 121 -26.65 3.62 5.82
N LYS A 122 -26.68 2.45 6.45
CA LYS A 122 -25.49 1.78 6.97
C LYS A 122 -24.54 1.37 5.84
N ALA A 123 -23.25 1.69 5.98
CA ALA A 123 -22.23 1.17 5.07
C ALA A 123 -21.94 -0.31 5.33
N PRO A 124 -21.67 -1.13 4.29
CA PRO A 124 -21.35 -2.56 4.46
C PRO A 124 -20.13 -2.84 5.32
N ILE A 125 -19.23 -1.86 5.44
CA ILE A 125 -17.97 -1.95 6.19
C ILE A 125 -18.03 -1.30 7.57
N SER A 126 -19.16 -0.64 7.94
CA SER A 126 -19.33 0.01 9.24
C SER A 126 -20.09 -0.87 10.23
N GLY A 127 -19.74 -0.75 11.52
CA GLY A 127 -20.48 -1.36 12.63
C GLY A 127 -21.80 -0.63 12.96
N PHE A 128 -21.92 0.67 12.62
CA PHE A 128 -23.00 1.55 13.05
C PHE A 128 -23.86 2.02 11.87
N THR A 129 -25.10 2.42 12.18
CA THR A 129 -26.00 3.10 11.23
C THR A 129 -25.91 4.60 11.49
N PRO A 130 -25.67 5.43 10.46
CA PRO A 130 -25.54 6.86 10.64
C PRO A 130 -26.88 7.54 10.95
N ASN A 131 -26.79 8.67 11.66
CA ASN A 131 -27.91 9.60 11.81
C ASN A 131 -28.00 10.47 10.54
N ALA A 132 -29.20 10.64 10.00
CA ALA A 132 -29.41 11.57 8.89
C ALA A 132 -29.30 13.02 9.38
N LEU A 133 -28.49 13.84 8.71
CA LEU A 133 -28.33 15.27 9.02
C LEU A 133 -29.64 16.03 8.71
N THR A 134 -30.04 16.97 9.59
CA THR A 134 -31.09 17.95 9.27
C THR A 134 -30.55 19.02 8.31
N ASP A 135 -31.41 19.90 7.78
CA ASP A 135 -30.99 21.01 6.92
C ASP A 135 -30.04 21.96 7.65
N GLU A 136 -30.33 22.29 8.92
CA GLU A 136 -29.51 23.14 9.77
C GLU A 136 -28.15 22.48 10.06
N GLN A 137 -28.11 21.18 10.30
CA GLN A 137 -26.87 20.44 10.54
C GLN A 137 -26.00 20.34 9.28
N VAL A 138 -26.58 20.29 8.08
CA VAL A 138 -25.82 20.37 6.84
C VAL A 138 -25.15 21.74 6.70
N GLU A 139 -25.88 22.85 6.98
CA GLU A 139 -25.31 24.19 6.99
C GLU A 139 -24.20 24.34 8.04
N GLU A 140 -24.41 23.80 9.25
CA GLU A 140 -23.37 23.76 10.30
C GLU A 140 -22.14 23.03 9.83
N THR A 141 -22.29 21.88 9.17
CA THR A 141 -21.18 21.09 8.64
C THR A 141 -20.40 21.87 7.56
N VAL A 142 -21.08 22.63 6.68
CA VAL A 142 -20.39 23.52 5.73
C VAL A 142 -19.50 24.52 6.49
N GLU A 143 -20.01 25.16 7.54
CA GLU A 143 -19.24 26.12 8.35
C GLU A 143 -18.09 25.45 9.14
N GLU A 144 -18.22 24.17 9.52
CA GLU A 144 -17.14 23.39 10.13
C GLU A 144 -15.94 23.24 9.15
N PHE A 145 -16.20 22.92 7.88
CA PHE A 145 -15.16 22.88 6.83
C PHE A 145 -14.50 24.24 6.62
N VAL A 146 -15.30 25.32 6.59
CA VAL A 146 -14.80 26.70 6.44
C VAL A 146 -13.88 27.08 7.59
N ARG A 147 -14.29 26.79 8.84
CA ARG A 147 -13.50 27.03 10.03
C ARG A 147 -12.20 26.23 10.03
N ALA A 148 -12.25 24.94 9.68
CA ALA A 148 -11.07 24.11 9.60
C ALA A 148 -10.05 24.65 8.58
N ALA A 149 -10.51 25.14 7.42
CA ALA A 149 -9.64 25.79 6.42
C ALA A 149 -9.02 27.11 6.91
N GLU A 150 -9.78 27.94 7.62
CA GLU A 150 -9.27 29.16 8.24
C GLU A 150 -8.19 28.85 9.30
N LEU A 151 -8.42 27.86 10.15
CA LEU A 151 -7.47 27.40 11.16
C LEU A 151 -6.22 26.77 10.51
N ALA A 152 -6.36 26.05 9.40
CA ALA A 152 -5.22 25.53 8.64
C ALA A 152 -4.35 26.69 8.12
N ARG A 153 -4.95 27.76 7.58
CA ARG A 153 -4.20 28.95 7.16
C ARG A 153 -3.49 29.61 8.35
N LEU A 154 -4.16 29.70 9.52
CA LEU A 154 -3.57 30.21 10.75
C LEU A 154 -2.40 29.34 11.24
N ALA A 155 -2.49 28.02 11.06
CA ALA A 155 -1.43 27.06 11.38
C ALA A 155 -0.23 27.13 10.42
N GLY A 156 -0.31 27.94 9.36
CA GLY A 156 0.78 28.14 8.40
C GLY A 156 0.79 27.15 7.23
N TYR A 157 -0.29 26.41 6.98
CA TYR A 157 -0.42 25.60 5.76
C TYR A 157 -0.47 26.49 4.51
N ASP A 158 0.08 26.00 3.40
CA ASP A 158 0.05 26.66 2.09
C ASP A 158 -1.29 26.46 1.38
N GLY A 159 -2.10 25.52 1.86
CA GLY A 159 -3.39 25.18 1.29
C GLY A 159 -4.16 24.15 2.09
N VAL A 160 -5.34 23.80 1.58
CA VAL A 160 -6.13 22.66 2.05
C VAL A 160 -6.57 21.77 0.90
N GLU A 161 -6.76 20.48 1.17
CA GLU A 161 -7.46 19.55 0.29
C GLU A 161 -8.81 19.17 0.91
N ILE A 162 -9.90 19.47 0.20
CA ILE A 162 -11.26 19.07 0.59
C ILE A 162 -11.50 17.66 0.05
N MET A 163 -11.76 16.71 0.96
CA MET A 163 -11.95 15.30 0.61
C MET A 163 -13.36 15.02 0.14
N GLY A 164 -13.57 15.05 -1.18
CA GLY A 164 -14.86 14.85 -1.85
C GLY A 164 -15.03 13.49 -2.53
N SER A 165 -14.27 12.46 -2.15
CA SER A 165 -14.22 11.16 -2.83
C SER A 165 -14.23 9.96 -1.89
N GLU A 166 -14.14 8.76 -2.46
CA GLU A 166 -13.89 7.46 -1.81
C GLU A 166 -14.98 6.99 -0.83
N GLY A 167 -16.19 7.59 -0.91
CA GLY A 167 -17.36 7.22 -0.11
C GLY A 167 -17.46 7.93 1.24
N TYR A 168 -16.66 8.97 1.49
CA TYR A 168 -16.77 9.84 2.65
C TYR A 168 -17.95 10.82 2.54
N LEU A 169 -18.25 11.59 3.59
CA LEU A 169 -19.48 12.38 3.70
C LEU A 169 -19.84 13.18 2.44
N ILE A 170 -18.89 13.92 1.87
CA ILE A 170 -19.15 14.73 0.68
C ILE A 170 -19.58 13.84 -0.49
N ASN A 171 -18.89 12.73 -0.72
CA ASN A 171 -19.23 11.79 -1.79
C ASN A 171 -20.58 11.10 -1.54
N GLU A 172 -20.93 10.86 -0.28
CA GLU A 172 -22.26 10.35 0.10
C GLU A 172 -23.40 11.30 -0.29
N PHE A 173 -23.19 12.62 -0.22
CA PHE A 173 -24.17 13.61 -0.69
C PHE A 173 -24.32 13.59 -2.22
N ILE A 174 -23.24 13.39 -2.96
CA ILE A 174 -23.21 13.43 -4.42
C ILE A 174 -23.95 12.24 -5.03
N VAL A 175 -23.75 11.03 -4.49
CA VAL A 175 -24.23 9.77 -5.08
C VAL A 175 -25.66 9.45 -4.65
N SER A 176 -26.55 9.23 -5.62
CA SER A 176 -27.98 8.96 -5.35
C SER A 176 -28.23 7.69 -4.54
N ALA A 177 -27.33 6.70 -4.61
CA ALA A 177 -27.43 5.47 -3.82
C ALA A 177 -27.29 5.70 -2.30
N THR A 178 -26.69 6.82 -1.88
CA THR A 178 -26.46 7.17 -0.47
C THR A 178 -27.21 8.43 -0.02
N ASN A 179 -27.72 9.24 -0.96
CA ASN A 179 -28.46 10.45 -0.67
C ASN A 179 -29.93 10.30 -1.11
N HIS A 180 -30.80 9.95 -0.16
CA HIS A 180 -32.25 9.81 -0.35
C HIS A 180 -33.02 11.04 0.15
N ARG A 181 -32.37 12.19 0.32
CA ARG A 181 -33.00 13.43 0.76
C ARG A 181 -33.95 13.99 -0.30
N THR A 182 -34.96 14.71 0.16
CA THR A 182 -35.96 15.37 -0.70
C THR A 182 -35.97 16.90 -0.57
N ASP A 183 -35.03 17.44 0.25
CA ASP A 183 -34.82 18.86 0.42
C ASP A 183 -33.80 19.42 -0.61
N ARG A 184 -33.34 20.65 -0.37
CA ARG A 184 -32.37 21.34 -1.25
C ARG A 184 -30.98 20.67 -1.35
N TRP A 185 -30.70 19.63 -0.54
CA TRP A 185 -29.45 18.87 -0.51
C TRP A 185 -29.55 17.49 -1.16
N GLY A 186 -30.71 17.16 -1.74
CA GLY A 186 -30.96 15.85 -2.32
C GLY A 186 -31.92 15.89 -3.51
N GLY A 187 -32.25 14.72 -4.06
CA GLY A 187 -33.10 14.58 -5.26
C GLY A 187 -32.33 14.84 -6.54
N SER A 188 -32.47 16.04 -7.17
CA SER A 188 -31.77 16.37 -8.42
C SER A 188 -30.26 16.42 -8.22
N TYR A 189 -29.51 16.27 -9.33
CA TYR A 189 -28.05 16.30 -9.25
C TYR A 189 -27.53 17.66 -8.76
N GLU A 190 -28.12 18.76 -9.22
CA GLU A 190 -27.79 20.12 -8.79
C GLU A 190 -27.95 20.30 -7.28
N ASN A 191 -28.94 19.66 -6.68
CA ASN A 191 -29.14 19.67 -5.25
C ASN A 191 -28.09 18.81 -4.53
N ARG A 192 -27.79 17.61 -5.06
CA ARG A 192 -26.80 16.71 -4.45
C ARG A 192 -25.38 17.28 -4.43
N ILE A 193 -25.00 18.03 -5.48
CA ILE A 193 -23.68 18.68 -5.55
C ILE A 193 -23.65 20.05 -4.84
N ARG A 194 -24.76 20.57 -4.37
CA ARG A 194 -24.81 21.85 -3.62
C ARG A 194 -23.89 21.82 -2.41
N PHE A 195 -23.85 20.73 -1.66
CA PHE A 195 -23.01 20.59 -0.46
C PHE A 195 -21.52 20.79 -0.75
N PRO A 196 -20.86 20.03 -1.65
CA PRO A 196 -19.45 20.28 -1.99
C PRO A 196 -19.19 21.66 -2.59
N VAL A 197 -20.09 22.17 -3.44
CA VAL A 197 -19.92 23.47 -4.10
C VAL A 197 -19.96 24.61 -3.07
N GLU A 198 -20.91 24.57 -2.12
CA GLU A 198 -21.00 25.55 -1.04
C GLU A 198 -19.77 25.49 -0.11
N ILE A 199 -19.25 24.30 0.22
CA ILE A 199 -18.01 24.15 0.98
C ILE A 199 -16.86 24.86 0.25
N VAL A 200 -16.59 24.53 -1.00
CA VAL A 200 -15.48 25.11 -1.77
C VAL A 200 -15.63 26.62 -1.90
N ARG A 201 -16.83 27.12 -2.25
CA ARG A 201 -17.11 28.53 -2.40
C ARG A 201 -16.86 29.31 -1.10
N ARG A 202 -17.44 28.87 0.02
CA ARG A 202 -17.29 29.56 1.32
C ARG A 202 -15.88 29.44 1.88
N VAL A 203 -15.20 28.30 1.67
CA VAL A 203 -13.78 28.18 2.00
C VAL A 203 -12.97 29.18 1.21
N ARG A 204 -13.16 29.28 -0.12
CA ARG A 204 -12.45 30.27 -0.94
C ARG A 204 -12.70 31.71 -0.49
N GLU A 205 -13.95 32.05 -0.18
CA GLU A 205 -14.29 33.39 0.36
C GLU A 205 -13.57 33.69 1.69
N ARG A 206 -13.42 32.69 2.55
CA ARG A 206 -12.80 32.82 3.87
C ARG A 206 -11.27 32.89 3.82
N VAL A 207 -10.65 32.04 2.99
CA VAL A 207 -9.17 31.94 2.93
C VAL A 207 -8.53 32.87 1.89
N GLY A 208 -9.31 33.55 1.06
CA GLY A 208 -8.78 34.47 0.01
C GLY A 208 -8.25 33.74 -1.21
N SER A 209 -7.67 34.50 -2.18
CA SER A 209 -7.24 34.00 -3.48
C SER A 209 -5.80 33.46 -3.53
N ASP A 210 -5.00 33.72 -2.52
CA ASP A 210 -3.58 33.39 -2.40
C ASP A 210 -3.30 32.13 -1.56
N PHE A 211 -4.26 31.20 -1.55
CA PHE A 211 -4.21 29.95 -0.78
C PHE A 211 -4.57 28.76 -1.69
N ILE A 212 -3.78 27.70 -1.66
CA ILE A 212 -4.02 26.51 -2.49
C ILE A 212 -5.30 25.81 -1.98
N LEU A 213 -6.28 25.65 -2.85
CA LEU A 213 -7.52 24.96 -2.56
C LEU A 213 -7.64 23.77 -3.51
N ILE A 214 -7.35 22.59 -2.98
CA ILE A 214 -7.46 21.33 -3.70
C ILE A 214 -8.83 20.72 -3.41
N TYR A 215 -9.49 20.22 -4.43
CA TYR A 215 -10.67 19.37 -4.25
C TYR A 215 -10.36 17.96 -4.76
N ARG A 216 -10.53 16.95 -3.89
CA ARG A 216 -10.37 15.55 -4.29
C ARG A 216 -11.69 15.02 -4.78
N LEU A 217 -11.81 14.95 -6.10
CA LEU A 217 -13.01 14.56 -6.83
C LEU A 217 -13.06 13.03 -7.02
N SER A 218 -14.17 12.39 -6.65
CA SER A 218 -14.41 11.00 -7.03
C SER A 218 -14.66 10.92 -8.53
N MET A 219 -13.62 10.65 -9.29
CA MET A 219 -13.71 10.53 -10.74
C MET A 219 -14.24 9.16 -11.19
N LEU A 220 -14.20 8.16 -10.30
CA LEU A 220 -14.66 6.81 -10.57
C LEU A 220 -15.04 6.14 -9.24
N ASP A 221 -16.32 5.90 -9.02
CA ASP A 221 -16.82 5.39 -7.72
C ASP A 221 -16.62 3.88 -7.54
N LEU A 222 -16.74 3.08 -8.61
CA LEU A 222 -16.67 1.60 -8.62
C LEU A 222 -17.64 0.92 -7.66
N VAL A 223 -18.80 1.54 -7.48
CA VAL A 223 -19.93 1.00 -6.68
C VAL A 223 -21.24 1.07 -7.46
N PRO A 224 -22.20 0.16 -7.22
CA PRO A 224 -23.51 0.22 -7.84
C PRO A 224 -24.22 1.55 -7.54
N GLY A 225 -24.79 2.18 -8.57
CA GLY A 225 -25.47 3.47 -8.44
C GLY A 225 -24.54 4.67 -8.23
N GLY A 226 -23.25 4.50 -8.44
CA GLY A 226 -22.25 5.58 -8.41
C GLY A 226 -22.50 6.66 -9.48
N SER A 227 -21.64 7.63 -9.61
CA SER A 227 -21.74 8.76 -10.54
C SER A 227 -21.61 8.32 -12.00
N THR A 228 -22.21 9.08 -12.92
CA THR A 228 -21.91 8.98 -14.36
C THR A 228 -20.74 9.89 -14.72
N LEU A 229 -20.12 9.70 -15.88
CA LEU A 229 -19.06 10.60 -16.37
C LEU A 229 -19.59 12.05 -16.53
N GLU A 230 -20.81 12.23 -17.01
CA GLU A 230 -21.44 13.55 -17.15
C GLU A 230 -21.61 14.25 -15.80
N GLU A 231 -22.05 13.52 -14.76
CA GLU A 231 -22.14 14.02 -13.39
C GLU A 231 -20.75 14.42 -12.86
N VAL A 232 -19.71 13.60 -13.07
CA VAL A 232 -18.33 13.90 -12.66
C VAL A 232 -17.83 15.18 -13.34
N VAL A 233 -18.02 15.32 -14.66
CA VAL A 233 -17.60 16.49 -15.43
C VAL A 233 -18.37 17.74 -14.99
N THR A 234 -19.68 17.63 -14.72
CA THR A 234 -20.48 18.74 -14.21
C THR A 234 -19.96 19.22 -12.86
N LEU A 235 -19.72 18.29 -11.92
CA LEU A 235 -19.18 18.65 -10.61
C LEU A 235 -17.78 19.28 -10.73
N ALA A 236 -16.89 18.77 -11.60
CA ALA A 236 -15.58 19.35 -11.81
C ALA A 236 -15.65 20.83 -12.21
N LYS A 237 -16.57 21.19 -13.12
CA LYS A 237 -16.82 22.57 -13.54
C LYS A 237 -17.36 23.46 -12.41
N GLU A 238 -18.32 22.95 -11.64
CA GLU A 238 -18.90 23.69 -10.52
C GLU A 238 -17.86 23.92 -9.41
N ILE A 239 -17.00 22.95 -9.16
CA ILE A 239 -15.89 23.06 -8.19
C ILE A 239 -14.83 24.07 -8.64
N GLU A 240 -14.46 24.06 -9.92
CA GLU A 240 -13.60 25.09 -10.49
C GLU A 240 -14.22 26.48 -10.37
N ALA A 241 -15.48 26.65 -10.75
CA ALA A 241 -16.22 27.91 -10.65
C ALA A 241 -16.36 28.38 -9.19
N ALA A 242 -16.44 27.48 -8.24
CA ALA A 242 -16.46 27.78 -6.81
C ALA A 242 -15.09 28.22 -6.26
N GLY A 243 -14.01 28.08 -7.03
CA GLY A 243 -12.69 28.62 -6.69
C GLY A 243 -11.61 27.61 -6.30
N ALA A 244 -11.78 26.33 -6.61
CA ALA A 244 -10.67 25.36 -6.48
C ALA A 244 -9.52 25.75 -7.41
N THR A 245 -8.28 25.54 -6.93
CA THR A 245 -7.05 25.81 -7.71
C THR A 245 -6.45 24.54 -8.31
N ILE A 246 -6.79 23.38 -7.78
CA ILE A 246 -6.34 22.06 -8.23
C ILE A 246 -7.49 21.07 -8.02
N ILE A 247 -7.70 20.15 -8.97
CA ILE A 247 -8.60 19.01 -8.80
C ILE A 247 -7.75 17.73 -8.76
N ASN A 248 -7.82 17.03 -7.62
CA ASN A 248 -7.14 15.75 -7.42
C ASN A 248 -8.11 14.58 -7.67
N THR A 249 -7.61 13.45 -8.17
CA THR A 249 -8.41 12.29 -8.53
C THR A 249 -8.57 11.32 -7.35
N GLY A 250 -9.82 10.97 -7.04
CA GLY A 250 -10.21 9.84 -6.19
C GLY A 250 -10.74 8.67 -7.02
N ILE A 251 -10.36 7.44 -6.67
CA ILE A 251 -10.72 6.22 -7.39
C ILE A 251 -11.21 5.15 -6.42
N GLY A 252 -12.46 4.75 -6.58
CA GLY A 252 -13.08 3.67 -5.84
C GLY A 252 -13.46 4.04 -4.42
N TRP A 253 -14.62 3.59 -3.98
CA TRP A 253 -15.03 3.70 -2.58
C TRP A 253 -14.34 2.62 -1.73
N HIS A 254 -14.21 2.85 -0.44
CA HIS A 254 -13.66 1.83 0.48
C HIS A 254 -14.44 0.52 0.49
N GLU A 255 -15.72 0.56 0.20
CA GLU A 255 -16.56 -0.64 0.08
C GLU A 255 -16.56 -1.29 -1.32
N ALA A 256 -15.91 -0.68 -2.30
CA ALA A 256 -15.79 -1.23 -3.65
C ALA A 256 -15.13 -2.62 -3.64
N ARG A 257 -15.57 -3.48 -4.55
CA ARG A 257 -15.08 -4.86 -4.68
C ARG A 257 -14.11 -5.04 -5.85
N ILE A 258 -13.52 -3.94 -6.29
CA ILE A 258 -12.48 -3.87 -7.33
C ILE A 258 -11.24 -3.28 -6.68
N PRO A 259 -10.08 -3.96 -6.73
CA PRO A 259 -8.85 -3.39 -6.18
C PRO A 259 -8.35 -2.22 -7.05
N THR A 260 -7.86 -1.16 -6.40
CA THR A 260 -7.39 0.05 -7.12
C THR A 260 -5.93 0.41 -6.81
N ILE A 261 -5.35 -0.17 -5.75
CA ILE A 261 -4.03 0.21 -5.24
C ILE A 261 -3.14 -0.98 -4.84
N ALA A 262 -3.65 -2.21 -4.88
CA ALA A 262 -2.88 -3.41 -4.52
C ALA A 262 -1.81 -3.75 -5.58
N THR A 263 -0.88 -4.62 -5.22
CA THR A 263 0.22 -5.04 -6.12
C THR A 263 -0.28 -5.71 -7.41
N SER A 264 -1.43 -6.39 -7.36
CA SER A 264 -2.08 -7.01 -8.53
C SER A 264 -2.71 -6.01 -9.50
N VAL A 265 -2.80 -4.71 -9.14
CA VAL A 265 -3.28 -3.65 -10.03
C VAL A 265 -2.12 -3.15 -10.89
N PRO A 266 -2.24 -3.11 -12.22
CA PRO A 266 -1.19 -2.59 -13.10
C PRO A 266 -0.80 -1.15 -12.76
N ARG A 267 0.46 -0.80 -13.02
CA ARG A 267 0.96 0.56 -12.81
C ARG A 267 0.16 1.57 -13.64
N ALA A 268 -0.19 2.69 -13.03
CA ALA A 268 -0.94 3.80 -13.64
C ALA A 268 -2.28 3.40 -14.31
N ALA A 269 -2.83 2.21 -13.98
CA ALA A 269 -4.00 1.65 -14.65
C ALA A 269 -5.19 2.62 -14.72
N PHE A 270 -5.44 3.40 -13.67
CA PHE A 270 -6.61 4.27 -13.59
C PHE A 270 -6.41 5.71 -14.11
N THR A 271 -5.28 6.05 -14.69
CA THR A 271 -5.00 7.43 -15.17
C THR A 271 -5.93 7.88 -16.31
N TRP A 272 -6.53 6.95 -17.04
CA TRP A 272 -7.50 7.21 -18.11
C TRP A 272 -8.73 7.99 -17.63
N VAL A 273 -9.14 7.84 -16.35
CA VAL A 273 -10.32 8.53 -15.85
C VAL A 273 -10.07 10.03 -15.67
N THR A 274 -8.85 10.42 -15.26
CA THR A 274 -8.44 11.83 -15.20
C THR A 274 -8.41 12.44 -16.61
N GLU A 275 -7.92 11.70 -17.60
CA GLU A 275 -7.91 12.09 -19.01
C GLU A 275 -9.32 12.41 -19.54
N LYS A 276 -10.35 11.65 -19.13
CA LYS A 276 -11.75 11.92 -19.53
C LYS A 276 -12.31 13.25 -19.02
N VAL A 277 -11.78 13.79 -17.93
CA VAL A 277 -12.16 15.11 -17.38
C VAL A 277 -11.34 16.24 -17.98
N ARG A 278 -10.18 15.90 -18.60
CA ARG A 278 -9.29 16.89 -19.21
C ARG A 278 -10.00 17.68 -20.31
N GLY A 279 -9.76 18.99 -20.32
CA GLY A 279 -10.41 19.92 -21.25
C GLY A 279 -11.82 20.37 -20.83
N ALA A 280 -12.38 19.77 -19.80
CA ALA A 280 -13.64 20.24 -19.19
C ALA A 280 -13.42 21.38 -18.20
N VAL A 281 -12.23 21.45 -17.60
CA VAL A 281 -11.77 22.46 -16.63
C VAL A 281 -10.41 23.03 -17.07
N SER A 282 -10.06 24.20 -16.55
CA SER A 282 -8.80 24.89 -16.83
C SER A 282 -7.78 24.75 -15.69
N VAL A 283 -8.24 24.43 -14.47
CA VAL A 283 -7.35 24.19 -13.33
C VAL A 283 -6.56 22.89 -13.51
N PRO A 284 -5.35 22.80 -12.96
CA PRO A 284 -4.54 21.59 -13.01
C PRO A 284 -5.27 20.36 -12.46
N LEU A 285 -5.17 19.25 -13.20
CA LEU A 285 -5.66 17.93 -12.81
C LEU A 285 -4.53 17.06 -12.29
N VAL A 286 -4.75 16.43 -11.14
CA VAL A 286 -3.81 15.48 -10.53
C VAL A 286 -4.34 14.07 -10.69
N THR A 287 -3.56 13.15 -11.23
CA THR A 287 -3.92 11.72 -11.32
C THR A 287 -3.20 10.88 -10.27
N SER A 288 -3.73 9.72 -9.96
CA SER A 288 -3.23 8.86 -8.86
C SER A 288 -3.38 7.37 -9.17
N ASN A 289 -3.03 6.55 -8.20
CA ASN A 289 -3.11 5.09 -8.13
C ASN A 289 -2.03 4.36 -8.95
N ARG A 290 -1.20 3.60 -8.21
CA ARG A 290 -0.15 2.73 -8.77
C ARG A 290 0.89 3.45 -9.66
N ILE A 291 1.17 4.71 -9.35
CA ILE A 291 2.30 5.46 -9.90
C ILE A 291 3.41 5.35 -8.85
N ASN A 292 4.50 4.61 -9.15
CA ASN A 292 5.52 4.26 -8.15
C ASN A 292 6.97 4.35 -8.66
N THR A 293 7.18 4.74 -9.92
CA THR A 293 8.50 5.05 -10.47
C THR A 293 8.49 6.37 -11.23
N PRO A 294 9.65 7.04 -11.40
CA PRO A 294 9.72 8.29 -12.15
C PRO A 294 9.41 8.10 -13.64
N GLU A 295 9.72 6.93 -14.22
CA GLU A 295 9.42 6.59 -15.61
C GLU A 295 7.91 6.57 -15.85
N VAL A 296 7.15 5.87 -14.99
CA VAL A 296 5.68 5.81 -15.07
C VAL A 296 5.07 7.19 -14.86
N ALA A 297 5.59 7.97 -13.92
CA ALA A 297 5.12 9.34 -13.66
C ALA A 297 5.36 10.27 -14.86
N GLU A 298 6.56 10.22 -15.45
CA GLU A 298 6.91 10.99 -16.66
C GLU A 298 6.03 10.60 -17.84
N GLU A 299 5.84 9.30 -18.10
CA GLU A 299 5.00 8.80 -19.19
C GLU A 299 3.56 9.32 -19.08
N VAL A 300 2.97 9.25 -17.89
CA VAL A 300 1.62 9.75 -17.63
C VAL A 300 1.49 11.25 -17.90
N LEU A 301 2.47 12.04 -17.47
CA LEU A 301 2.46 13.49 -17.68
C LEU A 301 2.78 13.88 -19.13
N ALA A 302 3.79 13.25 -19.73
CA ALA A 302 4.20 13.50 -21.10
C ALA A 302 3.13 13.11 -22.13
N SER A 303 2.32 12.07 -21.82
CA SER A 303 1.15 11.70 -22.64
C SER A 303 -0.01 12.70 -22.52
N GLY A 304 0.08 13.65 -21.59
CA GLY A 304 -0.95 14.68 -21.39
C GLY A 304 -2.19 14.21 -20.66
N ARG A 305 -2.17 13.07 -19.96
CA ARG A 305 -3.33 12.55 -19.20
C ARG A 305 -3.66 13.38 -17.97
N ALA A 306 -2.66 14.03 -17.38
CA ALA A 306 -2.81 14.90 -16.21
C ALA A 306 -1.73 15.99 -16.21
N ASP A 307 -1.85 16.97 -15.32
CA ASP A 307 -0.88 18.05 -15.11
C ASP A 307 0.08 17.75 -13.95
N MET A 308 -0.34 16.91 -12.99
CA MET A 308 0.44 16.43 -11.85
C MET A 308 0.15 14.96 -11.58
N VAL A 309 1.06 14.31 -10.85
CA VAL A 309 0.87 12.96 -10.29
C VAL A 309 0.81 13.03 -8.77
N SER A 310 -0.14 12.28 -8.20
CA SER A 310 -0.23 12.07 -6.75
C SER A 310 0.32 10.70 -6.40
N MET A 311 1.33 10.68 -5.55
CA MET A 311 1.97 9.48 -5.03
C MET A 311 1.99 9.54 -3.51
N ALA A 312 1.33 8.59 -2.84
CA ALA A 312 1.33 8.53 -1.38
C ALA A 312 2.39 7.55 -0.86
N ARG A 313 2.15 6.25 -1.03
CA ARG A 313 3.04 5.18 -0.54
C ARG A 313 4.47 5.17 -1.11
N PRO A 314 4.76 5.66 -2.33
CA PRO A 314 6.14 5.85 -2.77
C PRO A 314 6.98 6.70 -1.82
N PHE A 315 6.39 7.70 -1.16
CA PHE A 315 7.07 8.53 -0.16
C PHE A 315 7.20 7.88 1.23
N LEU A 316 6.48 6.80 1.50
CA LEU A 316 6.81 5.91 2.61
C LEU A 316 8.04 5.05 2.27
N ALA A 317 8.09 4.53 1.06
CA ALA A 317 9.16 3.65 0.60
C ALA A 317 10.48 4.41 0.44
N ASP A 318 10.44 5.62 -0.15
CA ASP A 318 11.63 6.45 -0.36
C ASP A 318 11.31 7.96 -0.20
N PRO A 319 11.76 8.60 0.88
CA PRO A 319 11.55 10.04 1.07
C PRO A 319 12.31 10.90 0.05
N GLU A 320 13.37 10.38 -0.57
CA GLU A 320 14.22 11.08 -1.54
C GLU A 320 13.84 10.80 -3.01
N PHE A 321 12.66 10.25 -3.25
CA PHE A 321 12.18 9.84 -4.57
C PHE A 321 12.46 10.92 -5.65
N VAL A 322 12.02 12.17 -5.39
CA VAL A 322 12.16 13.26 -6.37
C VAL A 322 13.63 13.69 -6.53
N ALA A 323 14.38 13.79 -5.44
CA ALA A 323 15.80 14.14 -5.49
C ALA A 323 16.61 13.12 -6.28
N LYS A 324 16.36 11.82 -6.07
CA LYS A 324 17.00 10.72 -6.81
C LYS A 324 16.61 10.75 -8.29
N ALA A 325 15.34 10.97 -8.61
CA ALA A 325 14.88 11.13 -9.98
C ALA A 325 15.58 12.32 -10.67
N ALA A 326 15.65 13.48 -10.01
CA ALA A 326 16.32 14.67 -10.52
C ALA A 326 17.82 14.47 -10.74
N ALA A 327 18.46 13.66 -9.90
CA ALA A 327 19.88 13.30 -10.02
C ALA A 327 20.15 12.18 -11.06
N GLY A 328 19.11 11.65 -11.73
CA GLY A 328 19.25 10.54 -12.68
C GLY A 328 19.57 9.20 -12.01
N ARG A 329 19.21 9.06 -10.73
CA ARG A 329 19.47 7.87 -9.89
C ARG A 329 18.17 7.12 -9.57
N ALA A 330 17.34 6.91 -10.58
CA ALA A 330 16.10 6.14 -10.42
C ALA A 330 16.34 4.70 -9.96
N ASP A 331 17.48 4.12 -10.32
CA ASP A 331 17.95 2.80 -9.89
C ASP A 331 18.21 2.70 -8.38
N ALA A 332 18.46 3.82 -7.69
CA ALA A 332 18.63 3.90 -6.24
C ALA A 332 17.33 4.23 -5.48
N ILE A 333 16.20 4.38 -6.16
CA ILE A 333 14.90 4.59 -5.50
C ILE A 333 14.41 3.27 -4.91
N ASN A 334 14.08 3.28 -3.62
CA ASN A 334 13.39 2.16 -2.97
C ASN A 334 11.89 2.18 -3.35
N THR A 335 11.52 1.39 -4.33
CA THR A 335 10.20 1.47 -4.97
C THR A 335 9.09 0.88 -4.10
N CYS A 336 7.96 1.56 -3.98
CA CYS A 336 6.76 1.01 -3.34
C CYS A 336 6.20 -0.16 -4.16
N ILE A 337 6.12 -1.33 -3.56
CA ILE A 337 5.66 -2.57 -4.21
C ILE A 337 4.14 -2.79 -4.14
N GLY A 338 3.35 -1.86 -3.63
CA GLY A 338 1.90 -1.97 -3.56
C GLY A 338 1.34 -3.03 -2.58
N CYS A 339 2.15 -3.54 -1.64
CA CYS A 339 1.81 -4.66 -0.75
C CYS A 339 0.76 -4.35 0.33
N ASN A 340 0.59 -3.11 0.71
CA ASN A 340 -0.29 -2.61 1.78
C ASN A 340 0.04 -3.08 3.21
N GLN A 341 1.01 -3.96 3.43
CA GLN A 341 1.22 -4.71 4.68
C GLN A 341 1.62 -3.85 5.89
N ALA A 342 2.56 -2.90 5.72
CA ALA A 342 3.04 -2.06 6.82
C ALA A 342 2.41 -0.65 6.82
N CYS A 343 1.60 -0.33 5.83
CA CYS A 343 0.89 0.94 5.76
C CYS A 343 -0.61 0.75 6.06
N LEU A 344 -1.42 0.37 5.07
CA LEU A 344 -2.87 0.26 5.26
C LEU A 344 -3.26 -0.80 6.31
N ASP A 345 -2.64 -1.99 6.30
CA ASP A 345 -2.97 -3.03 7.29
C ASP A 345 -2.63 -2.59 8.72
N HIS A 346 -1.58 -1.76 8.91
CA HIS A 346 -1.25 -1.15 10.21
C HIS A 346 -2.33 -0.15 10.63
N ILE A 347 -2.70 0.79 9.78
CA ILE A 347 -3.73 1.79 10.10
C ILE A 347 -5.06 1.14 10.44
N PHE A 348 -5.52 0.18 9.63
CA PHE A 348 -6.75 -0.57 9.94
C PHE A 348 -6.61 -1.52 11.15
N SER A 349 -5.42 -1.64 11.73
CA SER A 349 -5.14 -2.32 13.01
C SER A 349 -4.84 -1.36 14.15
N LEU A 350 -5.08 -0.03 13.95
CA LEU A 350 -4.77 1.03 14.91
C LEU A 350 -3.29 1.04 15.33
N GLN A 351 -2.41 0.80 14.37
CA GLN A 351 -0.96 0.84 14.53
C GLN A 351 -0.39 1.99 13.70
N ILE A 352 0.73 2.55 14.16
CA ILE A 352 1.49 3.54 13.39
C ILE A 352 1.91 2.92 12.05
N THR A 353 1.72 3.67 10.99
CA THR A 353 2.17 3.30 9.64
C THR A 353 3.68 3.11 9.60
N SER A 354 4.11 2.19 8.75
CA SER A 354 5.49 2.00 8.33
C SER A 354 5.50 1.58 6.86
N CYS A 355 6.62 1.10 6.35
CA CYS A 355 6.70 0.52 5.02
C CYS A 355 7.46 -0.80 5.06
N LEU A 356 6.99 -1.80 4.29
CA LEU A 356 7.64 -3.11 4.20
C LEU A 356 9.10 -2.97 3.76
N VAL A 357 9.37 -2.14 2.73
CA VAL A 357 10.70 -1.94 2.15
C VAL A 357 11.50 -0.84 2.87
N ASN A 358 10.87 -0.03 3.72
CA ASN A 358 11.52 1.05 4.48
C ASN A 358 10.97 1.11 5.92
N PRO A 359 11.52 0.37 6.87
CA PRO A 359 11.07 0.35 8.26
C PRO A 359 11.19 1.70 8.99
N ARG A 360 11.99 2.64 8.48
CA ARG A 360 12.13 3.99 9.04
C ARG A 360 10.90 4.86 8.82
N ALA A 361 10.08 4.56 7.79
CA ALA A 361 8.89 5.36 7.50
C ALA A 361 7.98 5.48 8.74
N CYS A 362 7.67 6.71 9.16
CA CYS A 362 6.95 7.09 10.37
C CYS A 362 7.69 6.78 11.69
N HIS A 363 8.95 6.33 11.60
CA HIS A 363 9.85 6.05 12.74
C HIS A 363 11.17 6.83 12.62
N GLU A 364 11.17 7.98 11.92
CA GLU A 364 12.37 8.78 11.62
C GLU A 364 13.06 9.29 12.89
N THR A 365 12.32 9.51 13.98
CA THR A 365 12.85 9.96 15.27
C THR A 365 13.29 8.80 16.19
N GLU A 366 12.90 7.57 15.87
CA GLU A 366 13.16 6.37 16.69
C GLU A 366 14.25 5.49 16.07
N LEU A 367 14.16 5.26 14.76
CA LEU A 367 15.14 4.47 14.00
C LEU A 367 16.10 5.41 13.26
N VAL A 368 17.01 5.99 14.03
CA VAL A 368 18.00 6.95 13.52
C VAL A 368 19.26 6.22 13.07
N LEU A 369 19.61 6.35 11.79
CA LEU A 369 20.80 5.75 11.20
C LEU A 369 21.97 6.74 11.27
N SER A 370 22.70 6.76 12.40
CA SER A 370 23.85 7.62 12.56
C SER A 370 25.14 6.93 12.09
N PRO A 371 26.08 7.66 11.49
CA PRO A 371 27.42 7.11 11.18
C PRO A 371 28.08 6.52 12.42
N THR A 372 28.70 5.36 12.27
CA THR A 372 29.40 4.71 13.39
C THR A 372 30.69 5.45 13.76
N ARG A 373 30.98 5.46 15.06
CA ARG A 373 32.28 5.97 15.57
C ARG A 373 33.36 4.89 15.63
N ALA A 374 32.96 3.61 15.58
CA ALA A 374 33.81 2.44 15.64
C ALA A 374 33.51 1.51 14.49
N ARG A 375 34.26 1.60 13.40
CA ARG A 375 34.09 0.77 12.21
C ARG A 375 34.36 -0.69 12.56
N LYS A 376 33.38 -1.57 12.33
CA LYS A 376 33.47 -3.02 12.52
C LYS A 376 33.55 -3.72 11.17
N ARG A 377 34.11 -4.93 11.15
CA ARG A 377 34.01 -5.90 10.06
C ARG A 377 32.78 -6.77 10.36
N VAL A 378 31.77 -6.68 9.55
CA VAL A 378 30.49 -7.38 9.73
C VAL A 378 30.33 -8.45 8.66
N ALA A 379 30.20 -9.71 9.06
CA ALA A 379 29.82 -10.79 8.17
C ALA A 379 28.31 -10.98 8.23
N VAL A 380 27.65 -10.97 7.07
CA VAL A 380 26.22 -11.29 6.94
C VAL A 380 26.09 -12.56 6.11
N VAL A 381 25.44 -13.60 6.64
CA VAL A 381 25.26 -14.89 5.99
C VAL A 381 23.81 -15.08 5.59
N GLY A 382 23.54 -15.05 4.29
CA GLY A 382 22.23 -15.11 3.67
C GLY A 382 21.84 -13.79 3.00
N ALA A 383 21.77 -13.77 1.68
CA ALA A 383 21.40 -12.61 0.86
C ALA A 383 19.87 -12.53 0.58
N GLY A 384 19.05 -13.01 1.51
CA GLY A 384 17.61 -12.79 1.54
C GLY A 384 17.24 -11.40 2.09
N PRO A 385 15.94 -11.04 2.19
CA PRO A 385 15.51 -9.70 2.57
C PRO A 385 16.08 -9.18 3.90
N ALA A 386 16.24 -10.04 4.90
CA ALA A 386 16.82 -9.67 6.19
C ALA A 386 18.31 -9.32 6.07
N GLY A 387 19.09 -10.20 5.41
CA GLY A 387 20.52 -9.98 5.22
C GLY A 387 20.82 -8.78 4.31
N LEU A 388 20.03 -8.58 3.26
CA LEU A 388 20.16 -7.42 2.37
C LEU A 388 19.93 -6.11 3.11
N ALA A 389 18.86 -6.02 3.91
CA ALA A 389 18.55 -4.83 4.71
C ALA A 389 19.63 -4.56 5.77
N CYS A 390 20.11 -5.62 6.44
CA CYS A 390 21.20 -5.51 7.40
C CYS A 390 22.51 -5.02 6.74
N SER A 391 22.87 -5.60 5.59
CA SER A 391 24.10 -5.24 4.88
C SER A 391 24.09 -3.79 4.41
N VAL A 392 23.01 -3.34 3.78
CA VAL A 392 22.87 -1.95 3.32
C VAL A 392 22.93 -0.99 4.52
N THR A 393 22.14 -1.24 5.56
CA THR A 393 22.07 -0.34 6.73
C THR A 393 23.40 -0.28 7.48
N ALA A 394 24.08 -1.41 7.67
CA ALA A 394 25.39 -1.44 8.33
C ALA A 394 26.46 -0.69 7.51
N ALA A 395 26.46 -0.87 6.18
CA ALA A 395 27.38 -0.17 5.29
C ALA A 395 27.10 1.34 5.22
N GLU A 396 25.83 1.76 5.18
CA GLU A 396 25.43 3.18 5.27
C GLU A 396 25.94 3.84 6.56
N ARG A 397 26.00 3.11 7.66
CA ARG A 397 26.56 3.60 8.92
C ARG A 397 28.10 3.62 8.93
N GLY A 398 28.77 3.04 7.92
CA GLY A 398 30.22 3.07 7.74
C GLY A 398 30.94 1.80 8.20
N HIS A 399 30.25 0.70 8.48
CA HIS A 399 30.87 -0.60 8.74
C HIS A 399 31.42 -1.22 7.45
N ALA A 400 32.43 -2.10 7.58
CA ALA A 400 32.94 -2.91 6.47
C ALA A 400 32.11 -4.22 6.41
N VAL A 401 31.30 -4.40 5.36
CA VAL A 401 30.34 -5.51 5.28
C VAL A 401 30.76 -6.50 4.21
N THR A 402 30.78 -7.79 4.56
CA THR A 402 30.87 -8.90 3.62
C THR A 402 29.59 -9.72 3.70
N LEU A 403 28.88 -9.87 2.57
CA LEU A 403 27.64 -10.61 2.44
C LEU A 403 27.87 -11.95 1.73
N PHE A 404 27.57 -13.04 2.40
CA PHE A 404 27.71 -14.42 1.89
C PHE A 404 26.37 -15.03 1.50
N ASP A 405 26.32 -15.76 0.40
CA ASP A 405 25.19 -16.63 0.08
C ASP A 405 25.66 -17.87 -0.72
N THR A 406 24.95 -18.97 -0.55
CA THR A 406 25.17 -20.20 -1.34
C THR A 406 24.60 -20.10 -2.74
N ALA A 407 23.64 -19.21 -2.96
CA ALA A 407 23.08 -18.93 -4.29
C ALA A 407 24.05 -18.04 -5.11
N ASP A 408 23.89 -18.06 -6.41
CA ASP A 408 24.62 -17.24 -7.38
C ASP A 408 24.02 -15.84 -7.58
N GLU A 409 22.84 -15.58 -6.98
CA GLU A 409 22.18 -14.27 -6.99
C GLU A 409 21.66 -13.89 -5.59
N ILE A 410 21.49 -12.58 -5.35
CA ILE A 410 20.85 -12.07 -4.15
C ILE A 410 19.32 -12.23 -4.24
N GLY A 411 18.62 -12.21 -3.11
CA GLY A 411 17.15 -12.15 -3.03
C GLY A 411 16.52 -13.24 -2.19
N GLY A 412 17.11 -14.43 -2.12
CA GLY A 412 16.53 -15.54 -1.35
C GLY A 412 15.07 -15.81 -1.72
N GLN A 413 14.14 -15.77 -0.73
CA GLN A 413 12.72 -16.02 -0.96
C GLN A 413 12.04 -14.97 -1.86
N LEU A 414 12.59 -13.77 -2.04
CA LEU A 414 12.06 -12.79 -2.99
C LEU A 414 12.14 -13.29 -4.44
N ASN A 415 13.15 -14.11 -4.77
CA ASN A 415 13.30 -14.74 -6.09
C ASN A 415 12.19 -15.75 -6.38
N VAL A 416 11.63 -16.37 -5.34
CA VAL A 416 10.47 -17.26 -5.46
C VAL A 416 9.19 -16.44 -5.55
N ALA A 417 9.02 -15.45 -4.66
CA ALA A 417 7.83 -14.63 -4.59
C ALA A 417 7.56 -13.84 -5.88
N ARG A 418 8.59 -13.27 -6.53
CA ARG A 418 8.45 -12.50 -7.78
C ARG A 418 7.92 -13.28 -8.98
N ARG A 419 7.86 -14.63 -8.88
CA ARG A 419 7.30 -15.50 -9.91
C ARG A 419 5.79 -15.64 -9.81
N VAL A 420 5.21 -15.28 -8.68
CA VAL A 420 3.77 -15.32 -8.46
C VAL A 420 3.11 -14.14 -9.17
N PRO A 421 2.10 -14.36 -10.02
CA PRO A 421 1.37 -13.29 -10.69
C PRO A 421 0.87 -12.23 -9.69
N GLY A 422 1.11 -10.95 -10.00
CA GLY A 422 0.80 -9.83 -9.10
C GLY A 422 1.88 -9.50 -8.08
N LYS A 423 3.03 -10.20 -8.08
CA LYS A 423 4.18 -9.92 -7.18
C LYS A 423 5.46 -9.53 -7.92
N GLU A 424 5.34 -9.16 -9.18
CA GLU A 424 6.47 -8.76 -10.04
C GLU A 424 7.22 -7.53 -9.50
N GLU A 425 6.56 -6.71 -8.68
CA GLU A 425 7.15 -5.53 -8.03
C GLU A 425 8.36 -5.87 -7.13
N PHE A 426 8.53 -7.11 -6.69
CA PHE A 426 9.75 -7.55 -5.99
C PHE A 426 11.01 -7.46 -6.86
N ASN A 427 10.88 -7.41 -8.19
CA ASN A 427 12.01 -7.10 -9.06
C ASN A 427 12.62 -5.72 -8.76
N GLU A 428 11.79 -4.74 -8.40
CA GLU A 428 12.25 -3.40 -8.01
C GLU A 428 12.98 -3.42 -6.66
N THR A 429 12.50 -4.22 -5.71
CA THR A 429 13.19 -4.41 -4.43
C THR A 429 14.59 -5.01 -4.64
N LEU A 430 14.70 -6.00 -5.52
CA LEU A 430 15.99 -6.62 -5.85
C LEU A 430 16.91 -5.65 -6.62
N ARG A 431 16.36 -4.84 -7.54
CA ARG A 431 17.10 -3.79 -8.23
C ARG A 431 17.68 -2.80 -7.21
N TYR A 432 16.85 -2.28 -6.30
CA TYR A 432 17.27 -1.37 -5.26
C TYR A 432 18.44 -1.94 -4.43
N PHE A 433 18.31 -3.14 -3.91
CA PHE A 433 19.37 -3.74 -3.11
C PHE A 433 20.66 -3.96 -3.91
N ARG A 434 20.59 -4.41 -5.19
CA ARG A 434 21.80 -4.52 -6.04
C ARG A 434 22.52 -3.19 -6.18
N THR A 435 21.77 -2.14 -6.48
CA THR A 435 22.32 -0.78 -6.63
C THR A 435 22.96 -0.31 -5.32
N ARG A 436 22.25 -0.44 -4.19
CA ARG A 436 22.75 0.02 -2.90
C ARG A 436 23.97 -0.74 -2.41
N LEU A 437 24.01 -2.06 -2.57
CA LEU A 437 25.18 -2.87 -2.22
C LEU A 437 26.42 -2.45 -3.01
N ALA A 438 26.26 -2.17 -4.31
CA ALA A 438 27.37 -1.70 -5.17
C ALA A 438 27.83 -0.30 -4.80
N GLU A 439 26.91 0.65 -4.55
CA GLU A 439 27.25 2.03 -4.15
C GLU A 439 27.96 2.12 -2.79
N LEU A 440 27.68 1.17 -1.90
CA LEU A 440 28.23 1.12 -0.55
C LEU A 440 29.45 0.22 -0.42
N ASP A 441 29.99 -0.28 -1.54
CA ASP A 441 31.17 -1.16 -1.60
C ASP A 441 31.02 -2.40 -0.69
N VAL A 442 29.81 -2.98 -0.59
CA VAL A 442 29.59 -4.23 0.14
C VAL A 442 30.25 -5.38 -0.61
N GLU A 443 31.15 -6.11 0.04
CA GLU A 443 31.78 -7.29 -0.55
C GLU A 443 30.78 -8.44 -0.69
N LEU A 444 30.45 -8.84 -1.92
CA LEU A 444 29.53 -9.96 -2.20
C LEU A 444 30.33 -11.26 -2.42
N ARG A 445 30.05 -12.29 -1.62
CA ARG A 445 30.55 -13.64 -1.76
C ARG A 445 29.39 -14.61 -2.02
N LEU A 446 28.88 -14.54 -3.25
CA LEU A 446 27.86 -15.46 -3.76
C LEU A 446 28.48 -16.83 -4.12
N SER A 447 27.64 -17.85 -4.30
CA SER A 447 28.06 -19.24 -4.52
C SER A 447 29.05 -19.73 -3.46
N THR A 448 28.94 -19.18 -2.23
CA THR A 448 29.89 -19.42 -1.14
C THR A 448 29.15 -19.87 0.12
N ARG A 449 29.42 -21.08 0.59
CA ARG A 449 28.93 -21.55 1.88
C ARG A 449 29.87 -21.05 2.97
N ALA A 450 29.37 -20.17 3.83
CA ALA A 450 30.11 -19.72 5.00
C ALA A 450 30.11 -20.82 6.09
N ASP A 451 31.24 -20.99 6.76
CA ASP A 451 31.48 -21.87 7.90
C ASP A 451 32.25 -21.09 8.99
N ALA A 452 32.50 -21.72 10.12
CA ALA A 452 33.23 -21.09 11.23
C ALA A 452 34.63 -20.58 10.83
N GLY A 453 35.33 -21.31 9.95
CA GLY A 453 36.64 -20.90 9.46
C GLY A 453 36.60 -19.67 8.55
N THR A 454 35.60 -19.61 7.66
CA THR A 454 35.36 -18.47 6.76
C THR A 454 34.99 -17.20 7.54
N LEU A 455 34.31 -17.34 8.68
CA LEU A 455 33.80 -16.26 9.52
C LEU A 455 34.80 -15.82 10.62
N ASP A 456 35.94 -16.46 10.72
CA ASP A 456 37.00 -16.07 11.68
C ASP A 456 37.52 -14.66 11.40
N GLY A 457 37.67 -13.88 12.47
CA GLY A 457 38.23 -12.52 12.42
C GLY A 457 37.19 -11.44 12.02
N PHE A 458 35.91 -11.73 11.86
CA PHE A 458 34.87 -10.70 11.83
C PHE A 458 34.51 -10.24 13.24
N ASP A 459 34.21 -8.94 13.39
CA ASP A 459 33.83 -8.37 14.69
C ASP A 459 32.39 -8.71 15.07
N GLU A 460 31.51 -8.84 14.07
CA GLU A 460 30.09 -9.22 14.23
C GLU A 460 29.71 -10.22 13.13
N ILE A 461 28.95 -11.24 13.51
CA ILE A 461 28.39 -12.23 12.59
C ILE A 461 26.88 -12.19 12.65
N VAL A 462 26.22 -11.99 11.50
CA VAL A 462 24.77 -11.92 11.38
C VAL A 462 24.29 -13.07 10.50
N LEU A 463 23.49 -13.96 11.07
CA LEU A 463 22.92 -15.10 10.36
C LEU A 463 21.49 -14.79 9.92
N ALA A 464 21.30 -14.64 8.62
CA ALA A 464 20.06 -14.44 7.92
C ALA A 464 19.74 -15.62 6.99
N THR A 465 20.09 -16.83 7.41
CA THR A 465 20.08 -18.09 6.63
C THR A 465 18.68 -18.56 6.25
N GLY A 466 17.65 -17.91 6.78
CA GLY A 466 16.25 -18.12 6.37
C GLY A 466 15.65 -19.41 6.90
N VAL A 467 14.84 -20.05 6.05
CA VAL A 467 14.00 -21.20 6.42
C VAL A 467 14.05 -22.27 5.34
N GLU A 468 13.57 -23.45 5.71
CA GLU A 468 13.26 -24.55 4.78
C GLU A 468 11.79 -25.00 4.95
N PRO A 469 11.19 -25.59 3.89
CA PRO A 469 9.84 -26.14 4.00
C PRO A 469 9.76 -27.24 5.04
N ARG A 470 8.72 -27.19 5.88
CA ARG A 470 8.43 -28.29 6.82
C ARG A 470 7.66 -29.39 6.11
N THR A 471 8.09 -30.64 6.29
CA THR A 471 7.34 -31.82 5.89
C THR A 471 6.37 -32.20 7.01
N PRO A 472 5.04 -32.11 6.78
CA PRO A 472 4.06 -32.51 7.79
C PRO A 472 4.04 -34.03 7.97
N ALA A 473 3.68 -34.50 9.17
CA ALA A 473 3.52 -35.93 9.44
C ALA A 473 2.18 -36.45 8.88
N ILE A 474 2.08 -36.55 7.56
CA ILE A 474 0.96 -37.15 6.83
C ILE A 474 1.49 -38.44 6.19
N PRO A 475 0.83 -39.61 6.40
CA PRO A 475 1.22 -40.82 5.70
C PRO A 475 1.25 -40.62 4.18
N GLY A 476 2.31 -41.02 3.52
CA GLY A 476 2.48 -40.87 2.07
C GLY A 476 3.07 -39.55 1.60
N THR A 477 3.68 -38.73 2.50
CA THR A 477 4.39 -37.50 2.07
C THR A 477 5.64 -37.78 1.23
N ASP A 478 6.10 -39.01 1.19
CA ASP A 478 7.18 -39.51 0.33
C ASP A 478 6.68 -40.09 -1.02
N HIS A 479 5.36 -40.01 -1.27
CA HIS A 479 4.77 -40.49 -2.53
C HIS A 479 5.22 -39.62 -3.72
N PRO A 480 5.45 -40.23 -4.93
CA PRO A 480 5.96 -39.52 -6.11
C PRO A 480 5.11 -38.33 -6.59
N ASN A 481 3.81 -38.30 -6.25
CA ASN A 481 2.91 -37.20 -6.60
C ASN A 481 2.98 -36.01 -5.60
N VAL A 482 3.83 -36.07 -4.57
CA VAL A 482 4.01 -35.01 -3.58
C VAL A 482 5.20 -34.14 -3.93
N VAL A 483 4.97 -32.84 -3.94
CA VAL A 483 6.02 -31.82 -4.18
C VAL A 483 5.91 -30.70 -3.14
N SER A 484 7.03 -30.03 -2.86
CA SER A 484 7.02 -28.83 -2.04
C SER A 484 6.66 -27.59 -2.88
N TYR A 485 6.27 -26.49 -2.22
CA TYR A 485 6.05 -25.22 -2.93
C TYR A 485 7.33 -24.70 -3.62
N LEU A 486 8.52 -25.02 -3.11
CA LEU A 486 9.78 -24.64 -3.74
C LEU A 486 10.03 -25.42 -5.03
N ASP A 487 9.72 -26.73 -5.04
CA ASP A 487 9.82 -27.53 -6.27
C ASP A 487 8.96 -26.94 -7.38
N VAL A 488 7.74 -26.47 -7.04
CA VAL A 488 6.81 -25.83 -7.98
C VAL A 488 7.30 -24.45 -8.40
N LEU A 489 7.48 -23.53 -7.43
CA LEU A 489 7.72 -22.12 -7.72
C LEU A 489 9.17 -21.81 -8.10
N ARG A 490 10.15 -22.52 -7.54
CA ARG A 490 11.58 -22.30 -7.81
C ARG A 490 12.11 -23.21 -8.90
N ASP A 491 11.83 -24.50 -8.79
CA ASP A 491 12.51 -25.53 -9.62
C ASP A 491 11.67 -25.91 -10.85
N GLY A 492 10.40 -25.46 -10.92
CA GLY A 492 9.53 -25.71 -12.08
C GLY A 492 9.12 -27.17 -12.22
N ALA A 493 9.00 -27.90 -11.10
CA ALA A 493 8.56 -29.29 -11.09
C ALA A 493 7.22 -29.43 -11.84
N PRO A 494 7.04 -30.50 -12.61
CA PRO A 494 5.80 -30.76 -13.33
C PRO A 494 4.65 -30.96 -12.36
N VAL A 495 3.53 -30.29 -12.62
CA VAL A 495 2.29 -30.36 -11.83
C VAL A 495 1.16 -30.80 -12.76
N GLY A 496 0.38 -31.79 -12.34
CA GLY A 496 -0.76 -32.31 -13.12
C GLY A 496 -1.95 -31.33 -13.17
N ASP A 497 -3.04 -31.78 -13.79
CA ASP A 497 -4.23 -30.95 -14.03
C ASP A 497 -5.12 -30.80 -12.78
N ARG A 498 -5.05 -31.76 -11.84
CA ARG A 498 -5.82 -31.78 -10.58
C ARG A 498 -4.86 -31.70 -9.40
N VAL A 499 -4.98 -30.66 -8.60
CA VAL A 499 -4.00 -30.33 -7.56
C VAL A 499 -4.66 -30.13 -6.20
N ALA A 500 -4.10 -30.75 -5.16
CA ALA A 500 -4.40 -30.43 -3.77
C ALA A 500 -3.24 -29.63 -3.15
N ILE A 501 -3.53 -28.45 -2.57
CA ILE A 501 -2.56 -27.63 -1.84
C ILE A 501 -2.82 -27.80 -0.34
N VAL A 502 -1.87 -28.42 0.36
CA VAL A 502 -1.91 -28.68 1.80
C VAL A 502 -1.33 -27.49 2.57
N GLY A 503 -2.19 -26.67 3.11
CA GLY A 503 -1.85 -25.42 3.82
C GLY A 503 -2.30 -24.16 3.09
N ALA A 504 -3.27 -23.45 3.66
CA ALA A 504 -3.87 -22.23 3.11
C ALA A 504 -3.40 -20.95 3.84
N GLY A 505 -2.10 -20.87 4.11
CA GLY A 505 -1.41 -19.63 4.48
C GLY A 505 -1.04 -18.81 3.23
N GLY A 506 -0.26 -17.73 3.39
CA GLY A 506 0.19 -16.88 2.28
C GLY A 506 0.79 -17.67 1.14
N ILE A 507 1.73 -18.59 1.44
CA ILE A 507 2.39 -19.45 0.41
C ILE A 507 1.39 -20.35 -0.30
N GLY A 508 0.38 -20.90 0.40
CA GLY A 508 -0.65 -21.73 -0.24
C GLY A 508 -1.51 -20.93 -1.22
N PHE A 509 -1.83 -19.68 -0.89
CA PHE A 509 -2.50 -18.75 -1.81
C PHE A 509 -1.62 -18.42 -3.01
N ASP A 510 -0.34 -18.13 -2.79
CA ASP A 510 0.64 -17.85 -3.86
C ASP A 510 0.75 -19.00 -4.85
N VAL A 511 0.85 -20.25 -4.35
CA VAL A 511 0.88 -21.45 -5.19
C VAL A 511 -0.43 -21.64 -5.96
N ALA A 512 -1.58 -21.38 -5.30
CA ALA A 512 -2.88 -21.48 -5.96
C ALA A 512 -3.02 -20.44 -7.08
N GLU A 513 -2.59 -19.20 -6.87
CA GLU A 513 -2.59 -18.14 -7.87
C GLU A 513 -1.66 -18.49 -9.05
N PHE A 514 -0.44 -18.96 -8.74
CA PHE A 514 0.53 -19.41 -9.76
C PHE A 514 0.02 -20.56 -10.62
N LEU A 515 -0.56 -21.60 -10.01
CA LEU A 515 -1.02 -22.80 -10.71
C LEU A 515 -2.32 -22.57 -11.50
N THR A 516 -3.11 -21.59 -11.14
CA THR A 516 -4.36 -21.24 -11.84
C THR A 516 -4.21 -20.06 -12.80
N ASP A 517 -3.00 -19.50 -12.92
CA ASP A 517 -2.74 -18.46 -13.91
C ASP A 517 -2.78 -19.03 -15.33
N GLY A 518 -3.57 -18.38 -16.19
CA GLY A 518 -3.70 -18.73 -17.61
C GLY A 518 -2.67 -18.07 -18.52
N GLY A 519 -1.72 -17.32 -17.93
CA GLY A 519 -0.73 -16.53 -18.68
C GLY A 519 -1.27 -15.18 -19.16
N ASP A 520 -2.41 -14.71 -18.64
CA ASP A 520 -3.07 -13.47 -19.06
C ASP A 520 -2.32 -12.21 -18.59
N ALA A 521 -1.36 -12.35 -17.67
CA ALA A 521 -0.56 -11.24 -17.10
C ALA A 521 -1.40 -10.02 -16.63
N ALA A 522 -2.54 -10.26 -15.99
CA ALA A 522 -3.49 -9.22 -15.61
C ALA A 522 -2.89 -8.15 -14.68
N SER A 523 -1.86 -8.49 -13.89
CA SER A 523 -1.13 -7.53 -13.04
C SER A 523 -0.22 -6.56 -13.83
N LEU A 524 0.06 -6.87 -15.09
CA LEU A 524 0.91 -6.07 -15.98
C LEU A 524 0.15 -5.43 -17.14
N ASP A 525 -1.08 -5.91 -17.42
CA ASP A 525 -1.93 -5.42 -18.51
C ASP A 525 -3.25 -4.86 -17.97
N ALA A 526 -3.42 -3.54 -18.10
CA ALA A 526 -4.56 -2.82 -17.56
C ALA A 526 -5.90 -3.23 -18.22
N GLU A 527 -5.92 -3.54 -19.52
CA GLU A 527 -7.14 -3.93 -20.22
C GLU A 527 -7.63 -5.29 -19.72
N THR A 528 -6.74 -6.26 -19.59
CA THR A 528 -7.04 -7.58 -19.04
C THR A 528 -7.50 -7.46 -17.58
N PHE A 529 -6.82 -6.65 -16.77
CA PHE A 529 -7.24 -6.38 -15.39
C PHE A 529 -8.66 -5.82 -15.32
N PHE A 530 -8.96 -4.78 -16.09
CA PHE A 530 -10.29 -4.16 -16.10
C PHE A 530 -11.38 -5.12 -16.57
N ARG A 531 -11.10 -5.95 -17.56
CA ARG A 531 -12.01 -6.98 -18.06
C ARG A 531 -12.32 -8.01 -16.99
N GLN A 532 -11.30 -8.53 -16.30
CA GLN A 532 -11.45 -9.55 -15.26
C GLN A 532 -12.15 -9.02 -14.00
N TRP A 533 -11.92 -7.75 -13.63
CA TRP A 533 -12.52 -7.14 -12.45
C TRP A 533 -13.82 -6.39 -12.74
N GLY A 534 -14.22 -6.24 -13.97
CA GLY A 534 -15.49 -5.60 -14.35
C GLY A 534 -15.46 -4.06 -14.28
N VAL A 535 -14.33 -3.45 -14.66
CA VAL A 535 -14.24 -1.99 -14.83
C VAL A 535 -14.67 -1.61 -16.26
N ASP A 536 -15.61 -0.68 -16.37
CA ASP A 536 -16.04 -0.10 -17.66
C ASP A 536 -15.19 1.14 -17.99
N THR A 537 -14.15 0.96 -18.82
CA THR A 537 -13.27 2.06 -19.26
C THR A 537 -13.91 3.01 -20.26
N SER A 538 -15.03 2.61 -20.88
CA SER A 538 -15.85 3.54 -21.68
C SER A 538 -16.57 4.55 -20.80
N TYR A 539 -16.83 4.15 -19.54
CA TYR A 539 -17.62 4.89 -18.54
C TYR A 539 -19.05 5.18 -19.02
N ALA A 540 -19.62 4.24 -19.77
CA ALA A 540 -21.01 4.33 -20.20
C ALA A 540 -21.99 4.05 -19.05
N GLU A 541 -21.60 3.14 -18.14
CA GLU A 541 -22.43 2.73 -17.01
C GLU A 541 -22.09 3.49 -15.73
N ARG A 542 -23.11 3.72 -14.89
CA ARG A 542 -22.94 4.38 -13.59
C ARG A 542 -21.90 3.68 -12.72
N GLY A 543 -21.03 4.47 -12.07
CA GLY A 543 -19.97 3.98 -11.22
C GLY A 543 -18.82 3.32 -11.98
N GLY A 544 -18.85 3.29 -13.32
CA GLY A 544 -17.81 2.67 -14.15
C GLY A 544 -17.75 1.15 -14.00
N LEU A 545 -18.89 0.49 -13.82
CA LEU A 545 -19.00 -0.96 -13.61
C LEU A 545 -19.56 -1.69 -14.82
N ARG A 546 -19.01 -2.89 -15.09
CA ARG A 546 -19.56 -3.87 -16.00
C ARG A 546 -19.48 -5.28 -15.40
N ALA A 547 -20.08 -6.27 -16.04
CA ALA A 547 -19.94 -7.65 -15.62
C ALA A 547 -18.47 -8.11 -15.77
N PRO A 548 -17.85 -8.70 -14.72
CA PRO A 548 -16.49 -9.22 -14.81
C PRO A 548 -16.43 -10.48 -15.69
N GLU A 549 -15.36 -10.58 -16.47
CA GLU A 549 -15.04 -11.78 -17.23
C GLU A 549 -14.12 -12.70 -16.40
N ARG A 550 -14.57 -13.93 -16.16
CA ARG A 550 -13.78 -14.89 -15.40
C ARG A 550 -12.61 -15.42 -16.23
N PRO A 551 -11.38 -15.41 -15.69
CA PRO A 551 -10.23 -15.98 -16.40
C PRO A 551 -10.42 -17.50 -16.59
N LYS A 552 -9.87 -18.02 -17.68
CA LYS A 552 -9.75 -19.46 -17.88
C LYS A 552 -8.60 -19.98 -17.04
N THR A 553 -8.83 -21.10 -16.35
CA THR A 553 -7.83 -21.74 -15.51
C THR A 553 -7.33 -23.03 -16.14
N PRO A 554 -6.01 -23.28 -16.16
CA PRO A 554 -5.45 -24.51 -16.73
C PRO A 554 -5.64 -25.73 -15.84
N ARG A 555 -5.96 -25.56 -14.54
CA ARG A 555 -6.00 -26.62 -13.53
C ARG A 555 -7.20 -26.53 -12.62
N THR A 556 -7.61 -27.68 -12.08
CA THR A 556 -8.54 -27.77 -10.95
C THR A 556 -7.73 -27.81 -9.66
N VAL A 557 -7.95 -26.84 -8.77
CA VAL A 557 -7.15 -26.68 -7.55
C VAL A 557 -8.05 -26.73 -6.31
N HIS A 558 -7.63 -27.51 -5.31
CA HIS A 558 -8.19 -27.55 -3.96
C HIS A 558 -7.20 -26.93 -2.98
N LEU A 559 -7.59 -25.84 -2.30
CA LEU A 559 -6.79 -25.16 -1.29
C LEU A 559 -7.31 -25.53 0.10
N ILE A 560 -6.52 -26.20 0.93
CA ILE A 560 -6.99 -26.94 2.09
C ILE A 560 -6.30 -26.47 3.38
N GLN A 561 -7.06 -26.30 4.44
CA GLN A 561 -6.52 -25.99 5.77
C GLN A 561 -7.18 -26.81 6.89
N ARG A 562 -6.41 -27.08 7.96
CA ARG A 562 -6.89 -27.75 9.18
C ARG A 562 -7.79 -26.86 10.04
N ARG A 563 -7.55 -25.54 10.04
CA ARG A 563 -8.35 -24.59 10.82
C ARG A 563 -9.78 -24.56 10.29
N THR A 564 -10.76 -24.50 11.21
CA THR A 564 -12.20 -24.39 10.88
C THR A 564 -12.62 -22.96 10.49
N THR A 565 -11.74 -21.97 10.69
CA THR A 565 -11.98 -20.60 10.26
C THR A 565 -12.04 -20.53 8.73
N LYS A 566 -12.63 -19.45 8.21
CA LYS A 566 -12.65 -19.17 6.76
C LYS A 566 -11.23 -19.26 6.19
N VAL A 567 -11.07 -19.95 5.05
CA VAL A 567 -9.80 -20.05 4.33
C VAL A 567 -9.28 -18.65 3.99
N GLY A 568 -8.00 -18.40 4.31
CA GLY A 568 -7.38 -17.09 4.15
C GLY A 568 -7.81 -16.04 5.20
N ALA A 569 -8.37 -16.44 6.36
CA ALA A 569 -8.69 -15.50 7.45
C ALA A 569 -7.44 -14.80 8.03
N GLY A 570 -6.26 -15.42 7.91
CA GLY A 570 -4.99 -14.85 8.36
C GLY A 570 -4.23 -14.02 7.34
N LEU A 571 -4.80 -13.77 6.14
CA LEU A 571 -4.20 -12.88 5.15
C LEU A 571 -4.34 -11.40 5.56
N GLY A 572 -3.57 -10.52 4.92
CA GLY A 572 -3.62 -9.09 5.13
C GLY A 572 -5.05 -8.52 5.11
N LYS A 573 -5.34 -7.59 6.00
CA LYS A 573 -6.70 -7.02 6.15
C LYS A 573 -7.20 -6.39 4.86
N THR A 574 -6.33 -5.68 4.16
CA THR A 574 -6.70 -4.90 2.97
C THR A 574 -6.55 -5.67 1.66
N THR A 575 -5.77 -6.77 1.64
CA THR A 575 -5.53 -7.56 0.43
C THR A 575 -6.13 -8.96 0.46
N GLY A 576 -6.37 -9.53 1.62
CA GLY A 576 -6.86 -10.91 1.74
C GLY A 576 -8.20 -11.18 1.06
N TRP A 577 -9.07 -10.15 0.94
CA TRP A 577 -10.32 -10.28 0.20
C TRP A 577 -10.08 -10.36 -1.32
N ILE A 578 -9.03 -9.71 -1.84
CA ILE A 578 -8.64 -9.72 -3.26
C ILE A 578 -8.23 -11.14 -3.64
N HIS A 579 -7.25 -11.72 -2.95
CA HIS A 579 -6.77 -13.09 -3.16
C HIS A 579 -7.91 -14.12 -3.11
N ARG A 580 -8.78 -14.05 -2.09
CA ARG A 580 -9.95 -14.94 -2.01
C ARG A 580 -10.94 -14.76 -3.16
N THR A 581 -11.15 -13.53 -3.62
CA THR A 581 -12.08 -13.26 -4.73
C THR A 581 -11.49 -13.77 -6.04
N GLU A 582 -10.22 -13.52 -6.28
CA GLU A 582 -9.50 -13.96 -7.47
C GLU A 582 -9.50 -15.49 -7.59
N LEU A 583 -9.11 -16.21 -6.53
CA LEU A 583 -9.12 -17.68 -6.54
C LEU A 583 -10.54 -18.26 -6.72
N ARG A 584 -11.59 -17.62 -6.19
CA ARG A 584 -12.98 -18.03 -6.48
C ARG A 584 -13.36 -17.80 -7.94
N HIS A 585 -12.95 -16.67 -8.52
CA HIS A 585 -13.17 -16.40 -9.94
C HIS A 585 -12.47 -17.44 -10.83
N ARG A 586 -11.34 -17.96 -10.37
CA ARG A 586 -10.57 -19.04 -11.00
C ARG A 586 -11.08 -20.45 -10.64
N GLY A 587 -12.17 -20.58 -9.89
CA GLY A 587 -12.81 -21.86 -9.56
C GLY A 587 -12.07 -22.72 -8.52
N VAL A 588 -11.15 -22.14 -7.74
CA VAL A 588 -10.46 -22.86 -6.67
C VAL A 588 -11.42 -23.23 -5.55
N GLU A 589 -11.50 -24.53 -5.21
CA GLU A 589 -12.24 -25.02 -4.06
C GLU A 589 -11.43 -24.78 -2.77
N MET A 590 -12.02 -24.05 -1.82
CA MET A 590 -11.39 -23.73 -0.53
C MET A 590 -12.00 -24.59 0.57
N ILE A 591 -11.22 -25.51 1.14
CA ILE A 591 -11.66 -26.49 2.15
C ILE A 591 -11.06 -26.13 3.52
N ALA A 592 -11.92 -25.90 4.49
CA ALA A 592 -11.54 -25.63 5.89
C ALA A 592 -11.86 -26.84 6.79
N GLY A 593 -11.20 -26.96 7.94
CA GLY A 593 -11.49 -27.96 8.96
C GLY A 593 -11.09 -29.38 8.57
N ALA A 594 -10.18 -29.56 7.60
CA ALA A 594 -9.75 -30.87 7.15
C ALA A 594 -8.66 -31.48 8.05
N SER A 595 -8.78 -32.76 8.41
CA SER A 595 -7.65 -33.59 8.81
C SER A 595 -7.12 -34.34 7.57
N TYR A 596 -5.81 -34.53 7.52
CA TYR A 596 -5.16 -35.25 6.42
C TYR A 596 -4.85 -36.68 6.87
N ASP A 597 -5.34 -37.65 6.14
CA ASP A 597 -5.31 -39.04 6.56
C ASP A 597 -4.22 -39.84 5.81
N LEU A 598 -4.14 -39.74 4.48
CA LEU A 598 -3.21 -40.48 3.62
C LEU A 598 -3.02 -39.80 2.28
N ILE A 599 -1.86 -39.94 1.68
CA ILE A 599 -1.58 -39.63 0.26
C ILE A 599 -1.14 -40.91 -0.43
N ASP A 600 -1.79 -41.28 -1.54
CA ASP A 600 -1.49 -42.48 -2.33
C ASP A 600 -1.84 -42.29 -3.82
N ASP A 601 -1.92 -43.38 -4.59
CA ASP A 601 -2.26 -43.35 -6.01
C ASP A 601 -3.69 -42.87 -6.30
N GLU A 602 -4.63 -42.93 -5.32
CA GLU A 602 -5.99 -42.42 -5.46
C GLU A 602 -6.06 -40.90 -5.25
N GLY A 603 -5.04 -40.31 -4.62
CA GLY A 603 -4.91 -38.89 -4.36
C GLY A 603 -4.71 -38.54 -2.91
N LEU A 604 -5.40 -37.51 -2.41
CA LEU A 604 -5.37 -37.05 -1.01
C LEU A 604 -6.63 -37.48 -0.26
N HIS A 605 -6.45 -38.36 0.72
CA HIS A 605 -7.49 -38.76 1.64
C HIS A 605 -7.54 -37.78 2.83
N LEU A 606 -8.73 -37.31 3.15
CA LEU A 606 -8.95 -36.34 4.23
C LEU A 606 -10.31 -36.57 4.86
N THR A 607 -10.48 -36.07 6.09
CA THR A 607 -11.76 -36.04 6.79
C THR A 607 -12.18 -34.60 7.01
N VAL A 608 -13.40 -34.24 6.58
CA VAL A 608 -14.01 -32.89 6.75
C VAL A 608 -15.34 -33.06 7.46
N ASP A 609 -15.56 -32.30 8.54
CA ASP A 609 -16.78 -32.38 9.36
C ASP A 609 -17.10 -33.79 9.85
N GLY A 610 -16.07 -34.64 10.05
CA GLY A 610 -16.18 -36.03 10.48
C GLY A 610 -16.46 -37.05 9.36
N GLU A 611 -16.62 -36.58 8.12
CA GLU A 611 -16.88 -37.43 6.96
C GLU A 611 -15.60 -37.65 6.14
N PRO A 612 -15.23 -38.90 5.80
CA PRO A 612 -14.08 -39.20 4.98
C PRO A 612 -14.33 -38.77 3.52
N ARG A 613 -13.32 -38.18 2.91
CA ARG A 613 -13.35 -37.72 1.51
C ARG A 613 -12.02 -38.04 0.83
N VAL A 614 -12.06 -38.51 -0.41
CA VAL A 614 -10.87 -38.64 -1.28
C VAL A 614 -10.94 -37.54 -2.33
N LEU A 615 -9.86 -36.77 -2.46
CA LEU A 615 -9.65 -35.83 -3.57
C LEU A 615 -8.79 -36.54 -4.62
N PRO A 616 -9.37 -36.91 -5.75
CA PRO A 616 -8.62 -37.60 -6.81
C PRO A 616 -7.73 -36.59 -7.55
N VAL A 617 -6.53 -36.35 -7.04
CA VAL A 617 -5.59 -35.37 -7.55
C VAL A 617 -4.34 -36.03 -8.11
N ASP A 618 -3.75 -35.38 -9.11
CA ASP A 618 -2.53 -35.83 -9.78
C ASP A 618 -1.28 -35.35 -9.03
N THR A 619 -1.41 -34.26 -8.23
CA THR A 619 -0.31 -33.67 -7.48
C THR A 619 -0.79 -33.13 -6.14
N VAL A 620 -0.01 -33.35 -5.09
CA VAL A 620 -0.19 -32.74 -3.76
C VAL A 620 0.97 -31.79 -3.52
N VAL A 621 0.67 -30.50 -3.32
CA VAL A 621 1.68 -29.46 -3.02
C VAL A 621 1.70 -29.15 -1.54
N LEU A 622 2.83 -29.32 -0.88
CA LEU A 622 3.00 -29.06 0.54
C LEU A 622 3.35 -27.59 0.81
N CYS A 623 2.43 -26.89 1.50
CA CYS A 623 2.57 -25.51 1.98
C CYS A 623 2.35 -25.44 3.52
N ALA A 624 2.78 -26.47 4.26
CA ALA A 624 2.37 -26.74 5.63
C ALA A 624 3.28 -26.10 6.71
N GLY A 625 3.97 -25.03 6.39
CA GLY A 625 4.82 -24.27 7.31
C GLY A 625 6.31 -24.38 6.96
N GLN A 626 7.13 -23.79 7.83
CA GLN A 626 8.55 -23.59 7.64
C GLN A 626 9.32 -23.92 8.92
N GLU A 627 10.61 -24.27 8.77
CA GLU A 627 11.54 -24.47 9.86
C GLU A 627 12.77 -23.55 9.70
N PRO A 628 13.29 -22.97 10.80
CA PRO A 628 14.43 -22.05 10.73
C PRO A 628 15.73 -22.82 10.51
N ARG A 629 16.63 -22.30 9.68
CA ARG A 629 17.98 -22.86 9.46
C ARG A 629 18.93 -22.30 10.49
N ARG A 630 19.31 -23.10 11.49
CA ARG A 630 20.15 -22.70 12.63
C ARG A 630 21.43 -23.50 12.83
N GLU A 631 21.77 -24.43 11.94
CA GLU A 631 22.93 -25.30 12.10
C GLU A 631 24.21 -24.50 12.36
N LEU A 632 24.48 -23.49 11.53
CA LEU A 632 25.65 -22.64 11.67
C LEU A 632 25.60 -21.78 12.96
N TYR A 633 24.41 -21.39 13.41
CA TYR A 633 24.25 -20.65 14.66
C TYR A 633 24.68 -21.48 15.88
N GLU A 634 24.24 -22.73 15.95
CA GLU A 634 24.57 -23.62 17.07
C GLU A 634 26.09 -23.91 17.11
N GLU A 635 26.72 -24.06 15.94
CA GLU A 635 28.17 -24.24 15.82
C GLU A 635 28.93 -23.01 16.33
N LEU A 636 28.61 -21.82 15.83
CA LEU A 636 29.29 -20.57 16.19
C LEU A 636 29.06 -20.17 17.64
N ARG A 637 27.86 -20.38 18.17
CA ARG A 637 27.53 -20.09 19.57
C ARG A 637 28.34 -20.96 20.53
N ALA A 638 28.56 -22.22 20.19
CA ALA A 638 29.39 -23.12 20.98
C ALA A 638 30.87 -22.65 21.05
N ALA A 639 31.35 -21.94 20.01
CA ALA A 639 32.67 -21.33 19.94
C ALA A 639 32.76 -19.99 20.69
N GLY A 640 31.66 -19.37 21.15
CA GLY A 640 31.63 -18.18 22.01
C GLY A 640 31.78 -16.84 21.29
N GLY A 641 31.52 -16.74 19.97
CA GLY A 641 31.60 -15.50 19.19
C GLY A 641 30.32 -14.64 19.26
N PRO A 642 30.40 -13.34 18.88
CA PRO A 642 29.25 -12.45 18.76
C PRO A 642 28.42 -12.82 17.52
N VAL A 643 27.33 -13.57 17.71
CA VAL A 643 26.47 -14.08 16.64
C VAL A 643 25.04 -13.64 16.85
N HIS A 644 24.44 -13.05 15.80
CA HIS A 644 23.05 -12.58 15.78
C HIS A 644 22.23 -13.41 14.81
N LEU A 645 20.95 -13.64 15.15
CA LEU A 645 19.95 -14.24 14.27
C LEU A 645 18.93 -13.20 13.84
N ILE A 646 18.61 -13.17 12.53
CA ILE A 646 17.55 -12.31 11.98
C ILE A 646 16.69 -13.05 10.94
N GLY A 647 15.50 -12.52 10.70
CA GLY A 647 14.57 -13.05 9.69
C GLY A 647 14.05 -14.45 10.01
N GLY A 648 13.99 -15.30 9.00
CA GLY A 648 13.48 -16.67 9.13
C GLY A 648 14.36 -17.57 9.99
N ALA A 649 15.66 -17.31 10.07
CA ALA A 649 16.59 -18.05 10.93
C ALA A 649 16.32 -17.80 12.42
N ASP A 650 15.85 -16.62 12.78
CA ASP A 650 15.38 -16.30 14.14
C ASP A 650 14.04 -16.96 14.44
N VAL A 651 13.01 -16.62 13.66
CA VAL A 651 11.66 -17.16 13.85
C VAL A 651 11.04 -17.50 12.50
N ALA A 652 10.58 -18.75 12.35
CA ALA A 652 9.92 -19.23 11.13
C ALA A 652 8.39 -18.97 11.11
N ALA A 653 7.85 -18.17 12.04
CA ALA A 653 6.46 -17.75 12.05
C ALA A 653 6.29 -16.43 11.27
N GLU A 654 5.11 -16.23 10.64
CA GLU A 654 4.80 -15.01 9.89
C GLU A 654 5.93 -14.58 8.95
N LEU A 655 6.33 -15.50 8.06
CA LEU A 655 7.39 -15.25 7.10
C LEU A 655 6.94 -14.23 6.08
N ASP A 656 7.17 -12.97 6.38
CA ASP A 656 7.00 -11.87 5.45
C ASP A 656 8.28 -11.03 5.33
N ALA A 657 8.42 -10.35 4.20
CA ALA A 657 9.57 -9.48 3.95
C ALA A 657 9.55 -8.27 4.91
N LYS A 658 8.39 -7.85 5.41
CA LYS A 658 8.23 -6.74 6.37
C LYS A 658 9.04 -6.96 7.63
N ARG A 659 8.83 -8.11 8.32
CA ARG A 659 9.57 -8.45 9.53
C ARG A 659 11.05 -8.68 9.25
N ALA A 660 11.36 -9.37 8.14
CA ALA A 660 12.73 -9.67 7.76
C ALA A 660 13.57 -8.40 7.53
N ILE A 661 13.06 -7.47 6.73
CA ILE A 661 13.73 -6.18 6.44
C ILE A 661 13.84 -5.34 7.71
N ARG A 662 12.78 -5.28 8.52
CA ARG A 662 12.78 -4.53 9.78
C ARG A 662 13.84 -5.04 10.74
N GLN A 663 13.90 -6.35 11.01
CA GLN A 663 14.91 -6.93 11.90
C GLN A 663 16.35 -6.68 11.41
N GLY A 664 16.59 -6.80 10.10
CA GLY A 664 17.89 -6.50 9.51
C GLY A 664 18.29 -5.03 9.71
N THR A 665 17.36 -4.10 9.49
CA THR A 665 17.59 -2.67 9.67
C THR A 665 17.80 -2.31 11.14
N GLU A 666 16.95 -2.81 12.07
CA GLU A 666 17.04 -2.54 13.51
C GLU A 666 18.34 -3.08 14.11
N LEU A 667 18.73 -4.32 13.76
CA LEU A 667 19.99 -4.87 14.20
C LEU A 667 21.18 -4.02 13.72
N ALA A 668 21.23 -3.72 12.42
CA ALA A 668 22.32 -2.91 11.85
C ALA A 668 22.35 -1.48 12.42
N ALA A 669 21.22 -0.91 12.78
CA ALA A 669 21.16 0.40 13.45
C ALA A 669 21.76 0.37 14.87
N ALA A 670 21.77 -0.80 15.52
CA ALA A 670 22.31 -0.98 16.88
C ALA A 670 23.79 -1.40 16.91
N LEU A 671 24.38 -1.93 15.80
CA LEU A 671 25.79 -2.33 15.73
C LEU A 671 26.73 -1.14 15.87
#